data_aa798844019d65193b50e1107347a5ba
#
_entry.id   aa798844019d65193b50e1107347a5ba
#
_cell.length_a   1.000
_cell.length_b   1.000
_cell.length_c   1.000
_cell.angle_alpha   90.00
_cell.angle_beta   90.00
_cell.angle_gamma   90.00
#
_symmetry.space_group_name_H-M   'P 1'
#
loop_
_entity.id
_entity.type
_entity.pdbx_description
1 polymer ?
#
loop_
_entity_poly.entity_id
_entity_poly.type
_entity_poly.pdbx_seq_one_letter_code
_entity_poly.pdbx_strand_id
1 'polypeptide(L)'
;FFMKMNSRSLLAKRNAFGLLKSVSLTTTLTVSFSVIAYAQSSSNPNLQIEATGSQESNTSILTPTKILQGNELLDKLGTTLGATIGIELGVSQTGYGLGASRPVMRGLDGPRVQILQNGLSVGDVSAISADHAVASPVANARQIEILRGAAALKYGSGSSGGLVNVVNDRILTNLPESATGAVNTSYDTVSNGRAASGVIEASVGSVAVHVDTAINNNQNYRIPGNSIQDGPNQTWNIPGEPFTEATNYTGKLPNSFNNQNNLGVGASYIGKSSYTGVSVERMNNNYGIPTVEGGMIAQSQNRYDFQHQTRDPFAGFSSIKFSAANSNYNHTEFAINPDTGYTPAALWKNISNEFRLDLAHKQFMGWKGSFGAQVTRSSLEATEIATGNYAILPSTKTNSNALFWIEEGRWGALQGNLGLRYNAVSQNPNQVTEFQNPGAEPQPNPATPNLENRNFNLLSYSAGGLWNFSNGYGTGLSYTVSQRAPSAAELYSYGIHESTATFSVGNSNLNKETSHNLEFNIQKTVGKVRGKVNAYLNKFNNYIYGFYTGQTAEAAEEFSVVVAQQAAATIKGAEAELTYNWNQFGSGARLFADASQGTFDAGGNLPLQPAPRVGLQLAHQQNKWLANASYTYSFEQNRLASWEVG
;
A
#
# COMPACT_ATOMS: atom_id res chain seq x y z
N PHE A 1 1.45 15.97 -7.89
CA PHE A 1 0.15 16.64 -7.72
C PHE A 1 0.36 17.75 -6.71
N PHE A 2 0.49 18.95 -7.16
CA PHE A 2 0.62 20.13 -6.31
C PHE A 2 -0.73 20.85 -6.30
N MET A 3 -1.19 21.10 -5.10
CA MET A 3 -2.38 21.91 -4.85
C MET A 3 -1.97 23.38 -4.77
N LYS A 4 -2.57 24.22 -5.56
CA LYS A 4 -2.44 25.67 -5.45
C LYS A 4 -3.83 26.27 -5.37
N MET A 5 -4.13 26.89 -4.25
CA MET A 5 -5.27 27.81 -4.15
C MET A 5 -4.81 29.22 -4.50
N ASN A 6 -5.42 29.81 -5.51
CA ASN A 6 -5.36 31.25 -5.73
C ASN A 6 -6.74 31.86 -5.46
N SER A 7 -6.80 32.66 -4.42
CA SER A 7 -7.87 33.61 -4.26
C SER A 7 -7.59 34.85 -5.13
N ARG A 8 -8.38 35.07 -6.16
CA ARG A 8 -8.94 36.39 -6.57
C ARG A 8 -9.75 36.28 -7.85
N SER A 9 -11.02 36.61 -7.71
CA SER A 9 -11.93 36.95 -8.78
C SER A 9 -11.43 38.15 -9.61
N LEU A 10 -11.50 38.04 -10.95
CA LEU A 10 -11.99 39.14 -11.80
C LEU A 10 -12.22 38.65 -13.23
N LEU A 11 -13.42 38.94 -13.71
CA LEU A 11 -13.86 38.73 -15.10
C LEU A 11 -12.95 39.46 -16.10
N ALA A 12 -12.62 38.83 -17.19
CA ALA A 12 -12.61 39.45 -18.50
C ALA A 12 -12.64 38.41 -19.63
N LYS A 13 -13.49 38.69 -20.60
CA LYS A 13 -13.81 37.95 -21.81
C LYS A 13 -12.72 38.08 -22.90
N ARG A 14 -12.68 37.04 -23.79
CA ARG A 14 -12.34 37.02 -25.22
C ARG A 14 -10.89 36.82 -25.67
N ASN A 15 -10.57 35.87 -26.43
CA ASN A 15 -10.83 35.50 -27.82
C ASN A 15 -9.85 34.40 -28.27
N ALA A 16 -10.35 33.56 -29.14
CA ALA A 16 -9.68 32.46 -29.83
C ALA A 16 -8.41 32.84 -30.60
N PHE A 17 -7.47 31.96 -30.63
CA PHE A 17 -6.72 31.38 -31.76
C PHE A 17 -5.35 30.82 -31.26
N GLY A 18 -5.05 29.60 -31.66
CA GLY A 18 -3.70 29.09 -31.66
C GLY A 18 -3.53 27.76 -30.90
N LEU A 19 -3.96 26.68 -31.52
CA LEU A 19 -3.50 25.33 -31.17
C LEU A 19 -1.97 25.25 -31.24
N LEU A 20 -1.37 25.03 -30.08
CA LEU A 20 -0.20 24.18 -29.94
C LEU A 20 -0.30 23.62 -28.52
N LYS A 21 -1.01 22.50 -28.38
CA LYS A 21 -1.01 21.72 -27.15
C LYS A 21 0.40 21.20 -26.93
N SER A 22 1.06 21.71 -25.93
CA SER A 22 2.27 21.10 -25.39
C SER A 22 1.86 19.77 -24.78
N VAL A 23 2.14 18.67 -25.47
CA VAL A 23 1.99 17.32 -24.94
C VAL A 23 3.05 17.19 -23.87
N SER A 24 2.65 17.24 -22.60
CA SER A 24 3.54 16.91 -21.48
C SER A 24 3.83 15.42 -21.55
N LEU A 25 4.98 15.07 -22.13
CA LEU A 25 5.43 13.69 -22.31
C LEU A 25 6.18 13.27 -21.05
N THR A 26 5.48 12.72 -20.05
CA THR A 26 6.15 12.08 -18.92
C THR A 26 6.55 10.66 -19.33
N THR A 27 7.74 10.54 -19.92
CA THR A 27 8.31 9.26 -20.33
C THR A 27 9.25 8.78 -19.23
N THR A 28 8.90 7.67 -18.57
CA THR A 28 9.81 6.97 -17.66
C THR A 28 10.43 5.79 -18.40
N LEU A 29 11.69 5.92 -18.82
CA LEU A 29 12.47 4.81 -19.34
C LEU A 29 13.34 4.26 -18.20
N THR A 30 12.99 3.07 -17.70
CA THR A 30 13.79 2.37 -16.70
C THR A 30 14.60 1.28 -17.40
N VAL A 31 15.92 1.42 -17.42
CA VAL A 31 16.84 0.37 -17.89
C VAL A 31 17.59 -0.14 -16.66
N SER A 32 17.29 -1.36 -16.24
CA SER A 32 17.93 -2.00 -15.10
C SER A 32 18.94 -3.03 -15.60
N PHE A 33 20.20 -2.86 -15.22
CA PHE A 33 21.23 -3.88 -15.38
C PHE A 33 21.50 -4.49 -14.00
N SER A 34 21.01 -5.71 -13.78
CA SER A 34 21.28 -6.46 -12.56
C SER A 34 22.47 -7.39 -12.78
N VAL A 35 23.58 -7.11 -12.13
CA VAL A 35 24.70 -8.08 -12.01
C VAL A 35 24.42 -8.92 -10.79
N ILE A 36 23.88 -10.12 -11.01
CA ILE A 36 23.61 -11.07 -9.94
C ILE A 36 24.86 -11.94 -9.78
N ALA A 37 25.57 -11.75 -8.66
CA ALA A 37 26.63 -12.68 -8.25
C ALA A 37 25.95 -13.91 -7.61
N TYR A 38 25.86 -15.02 -8.34
CA TYR A 38 25.40 -16.28 -7.78
C TYR A 38 26.49 -16.92 -6.94
N ALA A 39 26.29 -17.03 -5.65
CA ALA A 39 26.81 -18.15 -4.90
C ALA A 39 25.99 -19.38 -5.36
N GLN A 40 26.66 -20.41 -5.85
CA GLN A 40 26.06 -21.57 -6.45
C GLN A 40 25.18 -22.31 -5.45
N SER A 41 23.87 -22.06 -5.48
CA SER A 41 22.87 -22.86 -4.78
C SER A 41 22.37 -23.92 -5.75
N SER A 42 22.51 -25.18 -5.40
CA SER A 42 21.88 -26.28 -6.10
C SER A 42 20.38 -26.03 -6.15
N SER A 43 19.86 -25.87 -7.37
CA SER A 43 18.43 -25.71 -7.63
C SER A 43 17.69 -26.96 -7.13
N ASN A 44 17.03 -26.86 -6.00
CA ASN A 44 16.04 -27.84 -5.59
C ASN A 44 14.68 -27.40 -6.18
N PRO A 45 14.10 -28.16 -7.15
CA PRO A 45 12.87 -27.75 -7.85
C PRO A 45 11.60 -27.86 -6.98
N ASN A 46 11.72 -28.22 -5.70
CA ASN A 46 10.61 -28.49 -4.80
C ASN A 46 10.44 -27.48 -3.66
N LEU A 47 10.90 -26.23 -3.80
CA LEU A 47 10.49 -25.20 -2.87
C LEU A 47 9.01 -24.87 -3.15
N GLN A 48 8.10 -25.65 -2.55
CA GLN A 48 6.69 -25.25 -2.43
C GLN A 48 6.66 -24.10 -1.41
N ILE A 49 6.69 -22.88 -1.94
CA ILE A 49 6.41 -21.68 -1.17
C ILE A 49 4.93 -21.75 -0.85
N GLU A 50 4.60 -21.96 0.42
CA GLU A 50 3.22 -21.80 0.88
C GLU A 50 2.88 -20.32 0.71
N ALA A 51 2.23 -19.97 -0.37
CA ALA A 51 1.50 -18.71 -0.44
C ALA A 51 0.51 -18.70 0.73
N THR A 52 0.49 -17.64 1.50
CA THR A 52 -0.51 -17.47 2.56
C THR A 52 -1.94 -17.36 2.01
N GLY A 53 -2.09 -17.16 0.70
CA GLY A 53 -3.31 -17.42 -0.06
C GLY A 53 -3.14 -18.73 -0.83
N SER A 54 -4.14 -19.60 -0.86
CA SER A 54 -4.14 -20.94 -1.45
C SER A 54 -3.30 -21.03 -2.74
N GLN A 55 -2.11 -21.65 -2.66
CA GLN A 55 -1.29 -21.90 -3.82
C GLN A 55 -1.48 -23.34 -4.29
N GLU A 56 -2.34 -23.50 -5.25
CA GLU A 56 -2.20 -24.56 -6.24
C GLU A 56 -2.35 -23.94 -7.61
N SER A 57 -1.24 -23.96 -8.36
CA SER A 57 -1.12 -23.67 -9.80
C SER A 57 -1.84 -22.42 -10.33
N ASN A 58 -1.23 -21.73 -11.25
CA ASN A 58 -1.68 -20.56 -12.03
C ASN A 58 -3.07 -20.68 -12.71
N THR A 59 -3.94 -21.55 -12.25
CA THR A 59 -5.26 -21.86 -12.82
C THR A 59 -6.43 -21.60 -11.87
N SER A 60 -6.20 -21.23 -10.60
CA SER A 60 -7.26 -20.80 -9.67
C SER A 60 -7.41 -19.29 -9.74
N ILE A 61 -8.16 -18.77 -10.72
CA ILE A 61 -8.26 -17.32 -10.93
C ILE A 61 -9.72 -16.91 -10.89
N LEU A 62 -10.31 -17.01 -9.73
CA LEU A 62 -11.55 -16.30 -9.45
C LEU A 62 -11.28 -14.89 -8.90
N THR A 63 -10.09 -14.67 -8.41
CA THR A 63 -9.64 -13.35 -7.98
C THR A 63 -8.28 -13.06 -8.59
N PRO A 64 -8.12 -11.96 -9.32
CA PRO A 64 -6.84 -11.58 -9.87
C PRO A 64 -5.83 -11.44 -8.73
N THR A 65 -4.96 -12.42 -8.60
CA THR A 65 -3.84 -12.38 -7.67
C THR A 65 -2.56 -12.27 -8.50
N LYS A 66 -1.71 -11.31 -8.15
CA LYS A 66 -0.35 -11.21 -8.69
C LYS A 66 0.61 -11.55 -7.57
N ILE A 67 1.58 -12.39 -7.85
CA ILE A 67 2.69 -12.72 -6.96
C ILE A 67 3.97 -12.28 -7.66
N LEU A 68 4.74 -11.43 -6.98
CA LEU A 68 6.09 -11.05 -7.36
C LEU A 68 7.07 -11.82 -6.48
N GLN A 69 8.00 -12.56 -7.11
CA GLN A 69 9.00 -13.36 -6.41
C GLN A 69 10.24 -13.59 -7.27
N GLY A 70 11.35 -13.98 -6.65
CA GLY A 70 12.60 -14.29 -7.34
C GLY A 70 13.09 -13.11 -8.19
N ASN A 71 13.57 -13.38 -9.40
CA ASN A 71 14.12 -12.34 -10.28
C ASN A 71 13.08 -11.28 -10.66
N GLU A 72 11.80 -11.64 -10.82
CA GLU A 72 10.76 -10.66 -11.14
C GLU A 72 10.60 -9.63 -10.02
N LEU A 73 10.70 -10.04 -8.75
CA LEU A 73 10.68 -9.11 -7.62
C LEU A 73 11.95 -8.27 -7.58
N LEU A 74 13.13 -8.88 -7.71
CA LEU A 74 14.42 -8.19 -7.66
C LEU A 74 14.52 -7.09 -8.72
N ASP A 75 14.04 -7.35 -9.94
CA ASP A 75 14.05 -6.39 -11.05
C ASP A 75 13.12 -5.19 -10.84
N LYS A 76 12.12 -5.34 -9.98
CA LYS A 76 11.11 -4.31 -9.70
C LYS A 76 11.30 -3.61 -8.36
N LEU A 77 12.29 -4.02 -7.56
CA LEU A 77 12.53 -3.41 -6.25
C LEU A 77 12.74 -1.91 -6.37
N GLY A 78 11.83 -1.16 -5.77
CA GLY A 78 11.93 0.29 -5.57
C GLY A 78 12.31 0.63 -4.12
N THR A 79 12.35 1.91 -3.82
CA THR A 79 12.64 2.42 -2.46
C THR A 79 11.51 2.14 -1.47
N THR A 80 10.26 1.98 -1.97
CA THR A 80 9.06 1.75 -1.18
C THR A 80 8.23 0.61 -1.75
N LEU A 81 7.24 0.13 -0.98
CA LEU A 81 6.29 -0.85 -1.45
C LEU A 81 5.48 -0.34 -2.64
N GLY A 82 5.00 0.92 -2.60
CA GLY A 82 4.28 1.54 -3.70
C GLY A 82 5.11 1.60 -4.98
N ALA A 83 6.40 2.01 -4.89
CA ALA A 83 7.30 2.05 -6.02
C ALA A 83 7.57 0.66 -6.62
N THR A 84 7.70 -0.37 -5.76
CA THR A 84 7.96 -1.75 -6.18
C THR A 84 6.82 -2.36 -6.99
N ILE A 85 5.56 -2.12 -6.59
CA ILE A 85 4.40 -2.74 -7.24
C ILE A 85 3.60 -1.78 -8.13
N GLY A 86 3.94 -0.49 -8.15
CA GLY A 86 3.17 0.55 -8.86
C GLY A 86 3.08 0.38 -10.38
N ILE A 87 3.92 -0.47 -10.98
CA ILE A 87 3.88 -0.83 -12.40
C ILE A 87 3.03 -2.09 -12.67
N GLU A 88 2.45 -2.70 -11.63
CA GLU A 88 1.55 -3.84 -11.83
C GLU A 88 0.18 -3.40 -12.33
N LEU A 89 -0.50 -4.32 -12.99
CA LEU A 89 -1.79 -4.08 -13.63
C LEU A 89 -2.85 -3.64 -12.61
N GLY A 90 -3.44 -2.46 -12.84
CA GLY A 90 -4.41 -1.86 -11.93
C GLY A 90 -3.84 -1.39 -10.59
N VAL A 91 -2.50 -1.24 -10.49
CA VAL A 91 -1.82 -0.70 -9.33
C VAL A 91 -1.02 0.53 -9.72
N SER A 92 -1.20 1.62 -9.03
CA SER A 92 -0.38 2.83 -9.07
C SER A 92 0.15 3.13 -7.66
N GLN A 93 0.75 4.28 -7.47
CA GLN A 93 1.30 4.67 -6.18
C GLN A 93 0.98 6.13 -5.86
N THR A 94 0.91 6.47 -4.59
CA THR A 94 0.98 7.86 -4.15
C THR A 94 2.43 8.35 -4.24
N GLY A 95 2.66 9.65 -4.22
CA GLY A 95 4.00 10.20 -4.32
C GLY A 95 4.23 11.42 -3.42
N TYR A 96 4.91 11.19 -2.29
CA TYR A 96 5.54 12.24 -1.46
C TYR A 96 7.04 11.97 -1.39
N GLY A 97 7.72 12.04 -2.55
CA GLY A 97 9.14 11.75 -2.66
C GLY A 97 9.48 10.25 -2.65
N LEU A 98 10.76 9.94 -2.40
CA LEU A 98 11.29 8.57 -2.43
C LEU A 98 10.95 7.77 -1.18
N GLY A 99 10.63 8.43 -0.06
CA GLY A 99 10.41 7.78 1.23
C GLY A 99 8.95 7.40 1.47
N ALA A 100 8.00 8.18 0.98
CA ALA A 100 6.58 8.00 1.21
C ALA A 100 5.82 7.72 -0.08
N SER A 101 5.50 6.46 -0.28
CA SER A 101 4.68 6.00 -1.39
C SER A 101 3.95 4.73 -0.98
N ARG A 102 2.64 4.76 -1.05
CA ARG A 102 1.77 3.61 -0.76
C ARG A 102 1.06 3.14 -2.03
N PRO A 103 0.69 1.85 -2.11
CA PRO A 103 -0.06 1.33 -3.25
C PRO A 103 -1.43 1.97 -3.38
N VAL A 104 -1.80 2.30 -4.62
CA VAL A 104 -3.15 2.70 -5.02
C VAL A 104 -3.68 1.63 -5.96
N MET A 105 -4.78 0.99 -5.60
CA MET A 105 -5.35 -0.12 -6.36
C MET A 105 -6.68 0.29 -6.96
N ARG A 106 -6.76 0.36 -8.31
CA ARG A 106 -7.98 0.76 -9.03
C ARG A 106 -8.55 2.12 -8.59
N GLY A 107 -7.67 3.07 -8.26
CA GLY A 107 -8.04 4.39 -7.75
C GLY A 107 -8.44 4.44 -6.27
N LEU A 108 -8.20 3.35 -5.53
CA LEU A 108 -8.46 3.24 -4.09
C LEU A 108 -7.15 3.13 -3.32
N ASP A 109 -7.02 3.86 -2.22
CA ASP A 109 -5.83 3.89 -1.36
C ASP A 109 -6.18 3.95 0.13
N GLY A 110 -5.18 4.17 0.95
CA GLY A 110 -5.33 4.34 2.41
C GLY A 110 -6.03 3.16 3.05
N PRO A 111 -7.08 3.39 3.86
CA PRO A 111 -7.78 2.32 4.57
C PRO A 111 -8.47 1.29 3.67
N ARG A 112 -8.58 1.54 2.36
CA ARG A 112 -9.20 0.64 1.37
C ARG A 112 -8.21 -0.35 0.74
N VAL A 113 -6.90 -0.14 0.95
CA VAL A 113 -5.83 -1.06 0.53
C VAL A 113 -5.07 -1.49 1.77
N GLN A 114 -5.29 -2.72 2.22
CA GLN A 114 -4.59 -3.23 3.39
C GLN A 114 -3.16 -3.64 3.05
N ILE A 115 -2.22 -3.27 3.92
CA ILE A 115 -0.84 -3.72 3.85
C ILE A 115 -0.58 -4.71 4.98
N LEU A 116 -0.09 -5.89 4.59
CA LEU A 116 0.22 -6.97 5.50
C LEU A 116 1.69 -7.36 5.42
N GLN A 117 2.20 -7.89 6.51
CA GLN A 117 3.47 -8.60 6.57
C GLN A 117 3.22 -9.99 7.13
N ASN A 118 3.56 -11.03 6.35
CA ASN A 118 3.31 -12.44 6.70
C ASN A 118 1.85 -12.75 7.08
N GLY A 119 0.89 -12.06 6.45
CA GLY A 119 -0.56 -12.25 6.66
C GLY A 119 -1.15 -11.52 7.87
N LEU A 120 -0.37 -10.68 8.57
CA LEU A 120 -0.82 -9.82 9.66
C LEU A 120 -0.59 -8.34 9.32
N SER A 121 -1.37 -7.44 9.89
CA SER A 121 -1.25 -5.99 9.65
C SER A 121 0.17 -5.49 9.97
N VAL A 122 0.66 -4.54 9.18
CA VAL A 122 1.95 -3.87 9.45
C VAL A 122 1.89 -3.07 10.75
N GLY A 123 0.72 -2.49 11.08
CA GLY A 123 0.52 -1.75 12.33
C GLY A 123 1.16 -0.37 12.33
N ASP A 124 1.37 0.23 11.16
CA ASP A 124 1.83 1.61 10.96
C ASP A 124 0.66 2.60 10.85
N VAL A 125 0.95 3.83 10.43
CA VAL A 125 -0.04 4.88 10.19
C VAL A 125 -0.12 5.31 8.72
N SER A 126 0.48 4.55 7.81
CA SER A 126 0.53 4.90 6.38
C SER A 126 -0.84 4.99 5.72
N ALA A 127 -1.85 4.32 6.28
CA ALA A 127 -3.22 4.40 5.79
C ALA A 127 -3.92 5.75 6.07
N ILE A 128 -3.38 6.56 6.99
CA ILE A 128 -3.99 7.83 7.42
C ILE A 128 -3.71 8.93 6.39
N SER A 129 -2.44 9.10 6.03
CA SER A 129 -2.01 10.14 5.10
C SER A 129 -0.97 9.59 4.11
N ALA A 130 -0.89 10.20 2.91
CA ALA A 130 -0.03 9.74 1.82
C ALA A 130 1.46 10.06 2.03
N ASP A 131 1.77 11.02 2.89
CA ASP A 131 3.12 11.39 3.31
C ASP A 131 3.74 10.42 4.33
N HIS A 132 2.92 9.57 4.97
CA HIS A 132 3.39 8.54 5.89
C HIS A 132 3.85 7.29 5.14
N ALA A 133 5.12 6.92 5.30
CA ALA A 133 5.70 5.75 4.66
C ALA A 133 5.15 4.44 5.25
N VAL A 134 4.98 3.43 4.39
CA VAL A 134 4.64 2.06 4.81
C VAL A 134 5.83 1.46 5.56
N ALA A 135 5.59 0.98 6.78
CA ALA A 135 6.62 0.36 7.62
C ALA A 135 6.82 -1.13 7.31
N SER A 136 6.96 -1.47 6.04
CA SER A 136 7.25 -2.83 5.57
C SER A 136 8.36 -2.80 4.52
N PRO A 137 9.63 -3.02 4.92
CA PRO A 137 10.77 -3.02 4.02
C PRO A 137 10.65 -4.11 2.96
N VAL A 138 10.79 -3.74 1.69
CA VAL A 138 10.67 -4.66 0.55
C VAL A 138 11.98 -5.31 0.14
N ALA A 139 13.13 -4.75 0.55
CA ALA A 139 14.45 -5.19 0.08
C ALA A 139 14.79 -6.66 0.43
N ASN A 140 14.23 -7.20 1.50
CA ASN A 140 14.39 -8.58 1.93
C ASN A 140 13.08 -9.38 1.81
N ALA A 141 12.11 -8.89 1.05
CA ALA A 141 10.90 -9.64 0.78
C ALA A 141 11.21 -10.87 -0.08
N ARG A 142 10.73 -12.04 0.32
CA ARG A 142 10.79 -13.27 -0.48
C ARG A 142 9.77 -13.21 -1.62
N GLN A 143 8.59 -12.69 -1.30
CA GLN A 143 7.53 -12.43 -2.27
C GLN A 143 6.62 -11.28 -1.83
N ILE A 144 5.94 -10.69 -2.80
CA ILE A 144 4.87 -9.71 -2.58
C ILE A 144 3.62 -10.22 -3.30
N GLU A 145 2.53 -10.32 -2.55
CA GLU A 145 1.25 -10.82 -3.03
C GLU A 145 0.26 -9.66 -3.14
N ILE A 146 -0.43 -9.54 -4.28
CA ILE A 146 -1.52 -8.57 -4.50
C ILE A 146 -2.81 -9.37 -4.62
N LEU A 147 -3.71 -9.25 -3.64
CA LEU A 147 -4.93 -10.02 -3.54
C LEU A 147 -6.16 -9.13 -3.62
N ARG A 148 -7.23 -9.64 -4.26
CA ARG A 148 -8.52 -8.97 -4.42
C ARG A 148 -9.66 -9.95 -4.18
N GLY A 149 -10.89 -9.44 -4.02
CA GLY A 149 -12.10 -10.24 -3.89
C GLY A 149 -12.10 -11.16 -2.67
N ALA A 150 -12.56 -12.40 -2.81
CA ALA A 150 -12.70 -13.37 -1.72
C ALA A 150 -11.40 -13.63 -0.97
N ALA A 151 -10.26 -13.67 -1.68
CA ALA A 151 -8.95 -13.86 -1.04
C ALA A 151 -8.59 -12.72 -0.08
N ALA A 152 -8.99 -11.48 -0.37
CA ALA A 152 -8.77 -10.34 0.50
C ALA A 152 -9.62 -10.42 1.78
N LEU A 153 -10.84 -10.97 1.72
CA LEU A 153 -11.73 -11.12 2.88
C LEU A 153 -11.12 -12.02 3.96
N LYS A 154 -10.28 -12.98 3.58
CA LYS A 154 -9.55 -13.81 4.54
C LYS A 154 -8.78 -12.97 5.55
N TYR A 155 -8.21 -11.86 5.14
CA TYR A 155 -7.26 -11.08 5.93
C TYR A 155 -7.84 -9.80 6.53
N GLY A 156 -8.89 -9.21 5.92
CA GLY A 156 -9.49 -8.00 6.48
C GLY A 156 -10.82 -7.62 5.87
N SER A 157 -11.60 -6.86 6.64
CA SER A 157 -12.75 -6.11 6.14
C SER A 157 -12.27 -4.78 5.55
N GLY A 158 -13.04 -4.23 4.62
CA GLY A 158 -12.74 -2.91 4.06
C GLY A 158 -11.70 -2.88 2.96
N SER A 159 -11.12 -4.03 2.57
CA SER A 159 -10.17 -4.13 1.46
C SER A 159 -10.87 -4.00 0.10
N SER A 160 -11.63 -2.92 -0.10
CA SER A 160 -12.41 -2.69 -1.34
C SER A 160 -11.50 -2.49 -2.57
N GLY A 161 -10.29 -1.98 -2.37
CA GLY A 161 -9.22 -1.94 -3.37
C GLY A 161 -8.46 -3.27 -3.47
N GLY A 162 -8.38 -4.00 -2.38
CA GLY A 162 -7.61 -5.22 -2.22
C GLY A 162 -6.61 -5.15 -1.07
N LEU A 163 -5.64 -6.04 -1.09
CA LEU A 163 -4.54 -6.03 -0.12
C LEU A 163 -3.21 -6.38 -0.77
N VAL A 164 -2.14 -5.97 -0.10
CA VAL A 164 -0.77 -6.32 -0.44
C VAL A 164 -0.14 -7.01 0.77
N ASN A 165 0.39 -8.23 0.57
CA ASN A 165 1.07 -8.98 1.62
C ASN A 165 2.55 -9.14 1.27
N VAL A 166 3.41 -8.61 2.12
CA VAL A 166 4.87 -8.75 2.03
C VAL A 166 5.27 -9.96 2.85
N VAL A 167 5.86 -10.96 2.21
CA VAL A 167 6.34 -12.19 2.86
C VAL A 167 7.86 -12.14 2.94
N ASN A 168 8.41 -12.23 4.15
CA ASN A 168 9.86 -12.16 4.38
C ASN A 168 10.50 -13.47 4.88
N ASP A 169 9.67 -14.49 5.21
CA ASP A 169 10.09 -15.82 5.66
C ASP A 169 11.06 -15.84 6.87
N ARG A 170 11.04 -14.81 7.73
CA ARG A 170 11.89 -14.80 8.94
C ARG A 170 11.59 -15.96 9.89
N ILE A 171 10.36 -16.43 9.91
CA ILE A 171 9.95 -17.66 10.59
C ILE A 171 9.94 -18.78 9.55
N LEU A 172 11.05 -19.52 9.48
CA LEU A 172 11.19 -20.62 8.53
C LEU A 172 10.24 -21.77 8.90
N THR A 173 9.58 -22.34 7.89
CA THR A 173 8.62 -23.44 8.05
C THR A 173 9.22 -24.80 7.73
N ASN A 174 10.42 -24.81 7.14
CA ASN A 174 11.20 -25.98 6.78
C ASN A 174 12.67 -25.79 7.17
N LEU A 175 13.37 -26.88 7.43
CA LEU A 175 14.82 -26.85 7.71
C LEU A 175 15.58 -26.61 6.40
N PRO A 176 16.42 -25.57 6.29
CA PRO A 176 17.40 -25.48 5.21
C PRO A 176 18.33 -26.70 5.19
N GLU A 177 18.55 -27.31 4.04
CA GLU A 177 19.47 -28.47 3.90
C GLU A 177 20.92 -28.09 4.18
N SER A 178 21.29 -26.85 3.94
CA SER A 178 22.61 -26.25 4.20
C SER A 178 22.44 -24.77 4.52
N ALA A 179 23.48 -24.16 5.09
CA ALA A 179 23.50 -22.71 5.22
C ALA A 179 23.45 -22.07 3.83
N THR A 180 22.51 -21.14 3.65
CA THR A 180 22.28 -20.39 2.41
C THR A 180 22.30 -18.91 2.70
N GLY A 181 22.59 -18.09 1.68
CA GLY A 181 22.56 -16.66 1.82
C GLY A 181 22.54 -15.97 0.46
N ALA A 182 22.11 -14.72 0.46
CA ALA A 182 22.12 -13.85 -0.71
C ALA A 182 22.52 -12.44 -0.28
N VAL A 183 23.21 -11.74 -1.19
CA VAL A 183 23.52 -10.32 -1.06
C VAL A 183 23.08 -9.65 -2.36
N ASN A 184 22.31 -8.58 -2.24
CA ASN A 184 21.90 -7.76 -3.36
C ASN A 184 22.44 -6.34 -3.16
N THR A 185 22.91 -5.72 -4.25
CA THR A 185 23.34 -4.33 -4.25
C THR A 185 22.75 -3.63 -5.47
N SER A 186 22.34 -2.39 -5.31
CA SER A 186 21.85 -1.58 -6.41
C SER A 186 22.37 -0.13 -6.32
N TYR A 187 22.46 0.51 -7.47
CA TYR A 187 22.80 1.92 -7.60
C TYR A 187 21.78 2.59 -8.53
N ASP A 188 21.22 3.69 -8.06
CA ASP A 188 20.29 4.52 -8.82
C ASP A 188 20.91 5.87 -9.17
N THR A 189 20.91 6.21 -10.46
CA THR A 189 21.49 7.47 -10.95
C THR A 189 20.58 8.67 -10.77
N VAL A 190 19.27 8.46 -10.57
CA VAL A 190 18.28 9.54 -10.42
C VAL A 190 18.47 10.23 -9.07
N SER A 191 18.65 9.46 -8.01
CA SER A 191 18.86 9.97 -6.64
C SER A 191 20.28 9.79 -6.11
N ASN A 192 21.24 9.34 -6.93
CA ASN A 192 22.52 8.80 -6.47
C ASN A 192 22.34 7.74 -5.37
N GLY A 193 21.24 7.00 -5.47
CA GLY A 193 20.80 6.03 -4.50
C GLY A 193 21.72 4.82 -4.44
N ARG A 194 21.97 4.35 -3.21
CA ARG A 194 22.78 3.15 -2.95
C ARG A 194 22.01 2.26 -2.01
N ALA A 195 21.72 1.04 -2.45
CA ALA A 195 21.08 0.06 -1.60
C ALA A 195 21.91 -1.21 -1.52
N ALA A 196 21.89 -1.83 -0.35
CA ALA A 196 22.43 -3.16 -0.14
C ALA A 196 21.48 -3.94 0.78
N SER A 197 21.27 -5.22 0.48
CA SER A 197 20.55 -6.13 1.36
C SER A 197 21.24 -7.47 1.44
N GLY A 198 21.08 -8.16 2.56
CA GLY A 198 21.64 -9.47 2.80
C GLY A 198 20.69 -10.33 3.60
N VAL A 199 20.70 -11.63 3.31
CA VAL A 199 19.96 -12.64 4.04
C VAL A 199 20.85 -13.87 4.25
N ILE A 200 20.75 -14.50 5.43
CA ILE A 200 21.39 -15.75 5.77
C ILE A 200 20.36 -16.65 6.45
N GLU A 201 20.30 -17.91 6.01
CA GLU A 201 19.46 -18.96 6.59
C GLU A 201 20.32 -20.19 6.88
N ALA A 202 20.11 -20.79 8.03
CA ALA A 202 20.82 -21.99 8.44
C ALA A 202 19.97 -22.84 9.38
N SER A 203 20.36 -24.12 9.57
CA SER A 203 19.72 -25.00 10.54
C SER A 203 20.73 -25.79 11.33
N VAL A 204 20.38 -26.09 12.60
CA VAL A 204 21.12 -27.00 13.49
C VAL A 204 20.11 -27.92 14.17
N GLY A 205 20.15 -29.20 13.84
CA GLY A 205 19.15 -30.16 14.31
C GLY A 205 17.75 -29.78 13.82
N SER A 206 16.81 -29.55 14.72
CA SER A 206 15.44 -29.14 14.43
C SER A 206 15.22 -27.64 14.50
N VAL A 207 16.25 -26.84 14.69
CA VAL A 207 16.15 -25.39 14.78
C VAL A 207 16.68 -24.76 13.51
N ALA A 208 15.86 -23.93 12.88
CA ALA A 208 16.22 -23.07 11.76
C ALA A 208 16.34 -21.62 12.22
N VAL A 209 17.29 -20.88 11.66
CA VAL A 209 17.54 -19.47 11.95
C VAL A 209 17.59 -18.66 10.65
N HIS A 210 17.08 -17.44 10.72
CA HIS A 210 17.08 -16.47 9.65
C HIS A 210 17.60 -15.13 10.16
N VAL A 211 18.47 -14.49 9.39
CA VAL A 211 18.95 -13.12 9.66
C VAL A 211 18.92 -12.36 8.36
N ASP A 212 18.29 -11.20 8.36
CA ASP A 212 18.25 -10.30 7.20
C ASP A 212 18.56 -8.85 7.61
N THR A 213 19.15 -8.11 6.68
CA THR A 213 19.40 -6.68 6.86
C THR A 213 19.33 -5.97 5.51
N ALA A 214 18.92 -4.71 5.52
CA ALA A 214 19.01 -3.85 4.34
C ALA A 214 19.32 -2.40 4.74
N ILE A 215 20.01 -1.72 3.84
CA ILE A 215 20.25 -0.28 3.88
C ILE A 215 19.91 0.31 2.53
N ASN A 216 19.31 1.50 2.55
CA ASN A 216 18.96 2.24 1.34
C ASN A 216 19.17 3.74 1.61
N ASN A 217 20.07 4.37 0.86
CA ASN A 217 20.43 5.78 1.02
C ASN A 217 20.27 6.49 -0.33
N ASN A 218 19.32 7.42 -0.39
CA ASN A 218 19.03 8.22 -1.57
C ASN A 218 19.12 9.71 -1.24
N GLN A 219 19.75 10.44 -2.14
CA GLN A 219 19.76 11.91 -2.12
C GLN A 219 18.48 12.45 -2.79
N ASN A 220 18.32 13.77 -2.79
CA ASN A 220 17.29 14.43 -3.59
C ASN A 220 17.37 13.99 -5.06
N TYR A 221 16.26 13.55 -5.64
CA TYR A 221 16.23 12.97 -6.97
C TYR A 221 16.11 14.01 -8.09
N ARG A 222 16.58 13.60 -9.27
CA ARG A 222 16.55 14.43 -10.48
C ARG A 222 15.17 14.40 -11.11
N ILE A 223 14.71 15.56 -11.57
CA ILE A 223 13.48 15.76 -12.30
C ILE A 223 13.76 16.35 -13.70
N PRO A 224 12.93 16.06 -14.70
CA PRO A 224 13.14 16.52 -16.08
C PRO A 224 12.62 17.95 -16.32
N GLY A 225 12.81 18.88 -15.41
CA GLY A 225 12.32 20.25 -15.54
C GLY A 225 12.31 20.98 -14.22
N ASN A 226 11.32 21.83 -14.04
CA ASN A 226 11.12 22.62 -12.84
C ASN A 226 10.37 21.82 -11.77
N SER A 227 10.63 22.11 -10.50
CA SER A 227 9.94 21.52 -9.34
C SER A 227 8.46 21.93 -9.28
N ILE A 228 8.12 23.09 -9.85
CA ILE A 228 6.76 23.59 -10.01
C ILE A 228 6.55 23.87 -11.49
N GLN A 229 5.55 23.23 -12.08
CA GLN A 229 5.19 23.43 -13.46
C GLN A 229 4.32 24.67 -13.58
N ASP A 230 4.71 25.62 -14.45
CA ASP A 230 3.95 26.82 -14.81
C ASP A 230 3.46 27.69 -13.64
N GLY A 231 4.17 27.67 -12.51
CA GLY A 231 3.83 28.41 -11.31
C GLY A 231 4.71 29.66 -11.09
N PRO A 232 4.25 30.67 -10.33
CA PRO A 232 5.10 31.74 -9.84
C PRO A 232 6.23 31.19 -8.98
N ASN A 233 7.33 31.91 -8.86
CA ASN A 233 8.37 31.61 -7.91
C ASN A 233 7.76 31.47 -6.51
N GLN A 234 8.07 30.39 -5.82
CA GLN A 234 7.64 30.14 -4.45
C GLN A 234 8.84 30.03 -3.55
N THR A 235 8.69 30.47 -2.32
CA THR A 235 9.73 30.31 -1.30
C THR A 235 9.74 28.85 -0.84
N TRP A 236 10.90 28.21 -0.95
CA TRP A 236 11.11 26.86 -0.44
C TRP A 236 11.85 26.93 0.89
N ASN A 237 11.34 26.24 1.88
CA ASN A 237 12.06 26.05 3.13
C ASN A 237 13.08 24.90 2.97
N ILE A 238 14.36 25.26 2.78
CA ILE A 238 15.43 24.26 2.65
C ILE A 238 16.40 24.44 3.82
N PRO A 239 16.62 23.40 4.64
CA PRO A 239 17.54 23.50 5.78
C PRO A 239 18.96 23.84 5.33
N GLY A 240 19.56 24.86 5.94
CA GLY A 240 20.92 25.27 5.68
C GLY A 240 21.14 26.18 4.46
N GLU A 241 20.06 26.53 3.75
CA GLU A 241 20.10 27.53 2.69
C GLU A 241 19.57 28.88 3.22
N PRO A 242 20.17 30.00 2.83
CA PRO A 242 19.62 31.30 3.22
C PRO A 242 18.21 31.47 2.65
N PHE A 243 17.31 32.04 3.44
CA PHE A 243 15.95 32.36 3.01
C PHE A 243 16.00 33.36 1.84
N THR A 244 15.89 32.85 0.61
CA THR A 244 15.79 33.68 -0.59
C THR A 244 14.43 33.43 -1.22
N GLU A 245 13.83 34.46 -1.84
CA GLU A 245 12.67 34.24 -2.72
C GLU A 245 13.04 33.12 -3.69
N ALA A 246 12.50 31.94 -3.47
CA ALA A 246 12.97 30.76 -4.14
C ALA A 246 12.59 30.82 -5.62
N THR A 247 13.59 30.78 -6.42
CA THR A 247 13.47 30.37 -7.80
C THR A 247 12.95 28.94 -7.85
N ASN A 248 12.04 28.65 -8.77
CA ASN A 248 11.62 27.29 -9.06
C ASN A 248 12.85 26.40 -9.32
N TYR A 249 13.07 25.37 -8.52
CA TYR A 249 14.23 24.49 -8.68
C TYR A 249 14.16 23.71 -9.96
N THR A 250 15.26 23.72 -10.74
CA THR A 250 15.34 23.01 -12.02
C THR A 250 16.25 21.79 -11.88
N GLY A 251 15.82 20.66 -12.41
CA GLY A 251 16.63 19.45 -12.54
C GLY A 251 16.78 18.61 -11.27
N LYS A 252 16.38 19.11 -10.09
CA LYS A 252 16.31 18.35 -8.84
C LYS A 252 15.09 18.78 -8.03
N LEU A 253 14.39 17.80 -7.42
CA LEU A 253 13.32 18.08 -6.47
C LEU A 253 13.92 18.24 -5.08
N PRO A 254 13.81 19.43 -4.45
CA PRO A 254 14.30 19.63 -3.10
C PRO A 254 13.62 18.73 -2.10
N ASN A 255 14.30 18.43 -0.98
CA ASN A 255 13.76 17.69 0.15
C ASN A 255 13.09 16.36 -0.22
N SER A 256 13.66 15.62 -1.18
CA SER A 256 13.14 14.34 -1.67
C SER A 256 14.02 13.14 -1.33
N PHE A 257 14.94 13.29 -0.38
CA PHE A 257 15.84 12.23 0.08
C PHE A 257 15.12 11.11 0.83
N ASN A 258 15.77 9.93 0.92
CA ASN A 258 15.29 8.80 1.72
C ASN A 258 16.45 7.94 2.23
N ASN A 259 16.50 7.75 3.55
CA ASN A 259 17.50 6.93 4.22
C ASN A 259 16.83 5.89 5.11
N GLN A 260 16.87 4.64 4.69
CA GLN A 260 16.20 3.53 5.38
C GLN A 260 17.21 2.44 5.76
N ASN A 261 17.02 1.85 6.94
CA ASN A 261 17.70 0.64 7.35
C ASN A 261 16.76 -0.29 8.11
N ASN A 262 16.99 -1.60 7.98
CA ASN A 262 16.29 -2.60 8.76
C ASN A 262 17.20 -3.78 9.12
N LEU A 263 16.87 -4.43 10.22
CA LEU A 263 17.47 -5.67 10.69
C LEU A 263 16.35 -6.60 11.16
N GLY A 264 16.34 -7.83 10.66
CA GLY A 264 15.43 -8.88 11.03
C GLY A 264 16.14 -10.13 11.49
N VAL A 265 15.62 -10.78 12.54
CA VAL A 265 16.11 -12.05 13.03
C VAL A 265 14.92 -12.95 13.33
N GLY A 266 15.00 -14.22 12.91
CA GLY A 266 13.99 -15.22 13.17
C GLY A 266 14.59 -16.55 13.59
N ALA A 267 13.85 -17.29 14.39
CA ALA A 267 14.18 -18.66 14.79
C ALA A 267 12.92 -19.53 14.79
N SER A 268 13.06 -20.76 14.33
CA SER A 268 11.95 -21.73 14.24
C SER A 268 12.40 -23.10 14.71
N TYR A 269 11.59 -23.73 15.53
CA TYR A 269 11.69 -25.17 15.82
C TYR A 269 10.76 -25.92 14.86
N ILE A 270 11.30 -26.84 14.11
CA ILE A 270 10.63 -27.59 13.05
C ILE A 270 10.56 -29.05 13.41
N GLY A 271 9.37 -29.53 13.68
CA GLY A 271 9.04 -30.93 13.93
C GLY A 271 8.55 -31.64 12.66
N LYS A 272 8.16 -32.92 12.81
CA LYS A 272 7.68 -33.76 11.69
C LYS A 272 6.39 -33.21 11.06
N SER A 273 5.45 -32.76 11.89
CA SER A 273 4.13 -32.27 11.47
C SER A 273 3.82 -30.84 11.92
N SER A 274 4.75 -30.18 12.57
CA SER A 274 4.52 -28.83 13.09
C SER A 274 5.76 -27.98 13.05
N TYR A 275 5.59 -26.66 13.08
CA TYR A 275 6.66 -25.73 13.39
C TYR A 275 6.16 -24.69 14.39
N THR A 276 7.10 -24.11 15.13
CA THR A 276 6.88 -22.96 16.00
C THR A 276 8.05 -22.00 15.83
N GLY A 277 7.76 -20.74 15.61
CA GLY A 277 8.80 -19.75 15.39
C GLY A 277 8.45 -18.37 15.91
N VAL A 278 9.51 -17.60 16.11
CA VAL A 278 9.47 -16.19 16.51
C VAL A 278 10.37 -15.37 15.62
N SER A 279 10.03 -14.11 15.42
CA SER A 279 10.93 -13.16 14.77
C SER A 279 10.83 -11.77 15.37
N VAL A 280 11.92 -11.01 15.23
CA VAL A 280 12.03 -9.61 15.63
C VAL A 280 12.55 -8.81 14.44
N GLU A 281 11.94 -7.68 14.18
CA GLU A 281 12.39 -6.71 13.19
C GLU A 281 12.49 -5.32 13.79
N ARG A 282 13.56 -4.61 13.44
CA ARG A 282 13.69 -3.17 13.65
C ARG A 282 13.91 -2.48 12.31
N MET A 283 13.10 -1.46 12.05
CA MET A 283 13.19 -0.58 10.88
C MET A 283 13.30 0.87 11.33
N ASN A 284 14.18 1.63 10.66
CA ASN A 284 14.22 3.09 10.75
C ASN A 284 14.21 3.65 9.34
N ASN A 285 13.53 4.78 9.15
CA ASN A 285 13.42 5.47 7.87
C ASN A 285 13.35 6.98 8.09
N ASN A 286 14.32 7.73 7.55
CA ASN A 286 14.34 9.19 7.58
C ASN A 286 14.19 9.69 6.14
N TYR A 287 13.16 10.47 5.88
CA TYR A 287 12.87 10.94 4.53
C TYR A 287 12.31 12.35 4.52
N GLY A 288 12.62 13.09 3.46
CA GLY A 288 12.09 14.43 3.22
C GLY A 288 10.72 14.38 2.56
N ILE A 289 9.89 15.36 2.83
CA ILE A 289 8.60 15.62 2.19
C ILE A 289 8.80 16.77 1.21
N PRO A 290 8.77 16.52 -0.11
CA PRO A 290 9.08 17.53 -1.12
C PRO A 290 7.88 18.41 -1.47
N THR A 291 7.30 19.05 -0.46
CA THR A 291 6.30 20.11 -0.59
C THR A 291 7.00 21.48 -0.46
N VAL A 292 6.30 22.57 -0.75
CA VAL A 292 6.86 23.92 -0.67
C VAL A 292 7.18 24.28 0.79
N GLU A 293 6.28 23.94 1.70
CA GLU A 293 6.47 24.08 3.14
C GLU A 293 7.60 23.19 3.64
N GLY A 294 7.79 22.07 2.93
CA GLY A 294 8.82 21.09 3.27
C GLY A 294 8.48 20.32 4.53
N GLY A 295 9.46 19.56 4.98
CA GLY A 295 9.34 18.74 6.19
C GLY A 295 10.20 17.50 6.10
N MET A 296 10.35 16.82 7.21
CA MET A 296 11.02 15.53 7.28
C MET A 296 10.25 14.62 8.23
N ILE A 297 10.22 13.35 7.93
CA ILE A 297 9.69 12.32 8.83
C ILE A 297 10.82 11.38 9.24
N ALA A 298 10.98 11.22 10.56
CA ALA A 298 11.85 10.20 11.15
C ALA A 298 11.00 9.08 11.74
N GLN A 299 10.94 7.96 11.03
CA GLN A 299 10.10 6.80 11.34
C GLN A 299 10.92 5.68 11.97
N SER A 300 10.33 5.00 12.96
CA SER A 300 10.89 3.80 13.58
C SER A 300 9.79 2.80 13.91
N GLN A 301 10.07 1.51 13.68
CA GLN A 301 9.20 0.42 14.10
C GLN A 301 10.00 -0.74 14.67
N ASN A 302 9.53 -1.28 15.80
CA ASN A 302 9.92 -2.60 16.29
C ASN A 302 8.72 -3.53 16.13
N ARG A 303 8.95 -4.68 15.50
CA ARG A 303 7.93 -5.69 15.26
C ARG A 303 8.36 -7.03 15.79
N TYR A 304 7.45 -7.74 16.45
CA TYR A 304 7.63 -9.08 17.01
C TYR A 304 6.55 -9.98 16.45
N ASP A 305 6.93 -11.07 15.80
CA ASP A 305 6.00 -12.05 15.27
C ASP A 305 6.17 -13.41 15.95
N PHE A 306 5.08 -14.13 16.11
CA PHE A 306 5.01 -15.53 16.54
C PHE A 306 4.13 -16.30 15.55
N GLN A 307 4.54 -17.51 15.20
CA GLN A 307 3.73 -18.46 14.44
C GLN A 307 3.88 -19.87 14.98
N HIS A 308 2.77 -20.59 14.99
CA HIS A 308 2.71 -22.02 15.20
C HIS A 308 1.75 -22.64 14.20
N GLN A 309 2.15 -23.75 13.57
CA GLN A 309 1.28 -24.54 12.71
C GLN A 309 1.46 -26.02 12.98
N THR A 310 0.33 -26.74 13.03
CA THR A 310 0.30 -28.21 13.05
C THR A 310 -0.45 -28.68 11.80
N ARG A 311 0.15 -29.60 11.05
CA ARG A 311 -0.46 -30.29 9.91
C ARG A 311 -1.18 -31.53 10.38
N ASP A 312 -2.32 -31.87 9.74
CA ASP A 312 -3.18 -33.01 10.07
C ASP A 312 -3.47 -33.13 11.58
N PRO A 313 -3.95 -32.04 12.26
CA PRO A 313 -4.10 -32.02 13.73
C PRO A 313 -5.15 -33.00 14.22
N PHE A 314 -6.21 -33.23 13.44
CA PHE A 314 -7.31 -34.18 13.70
C PHE A 314 -8.10 -34.47 12.43
N ALA A 315 -9.01 -35.45 12.50
CA ALA A 315 -9.80 -35.88 11.35
C ALA A 315 -10.60 -34.71 10.74
N GLY A 316 -10.59 -34.59 9.40
CA GLY A 316 -11.30 -33.56 8.65
C GLY A 316 -10.50 -32.26 8.46
N PHE A 317 -9.40 -32.02 9.17
CA PHE A 317 -8.60 -30.82 9.06
C PHE A 317 -7.20 -31.14 8.50
N SER A 318 -6.72 -30.24 7.63
CA SER A 318 -5.38 -30.32 7.01
C SER A 318 -4.35 -29.51 7.81
N SER A 319 -4.76 -28.41 8.45
CA SER A 319 -3.88 -27.65 9.33
C SER A 319 -4.64 -26.76 10.31
N ILE A 320 -3.97 -26.46 11.42
CA ILE A 320 -4.30 -25.38 12.34
C ILE A 320 -3.07 -24.47 12.45
N LYS A 321 -3.26 -23.17 12.19
CA LYS A 321 -2.19 -22.18 12.28
C LYS A 321 -2.62 -21.05 13.22
N PHE A 322 -1.77 -20.74 14.17
CA PHE A 322 -1.88 -19.57 15.03
C PHE A 322 -0.77 -18.60 14.68
N SER A 323 -1.10 -17.32 14.54
CA SER A 323 -0.16 -16.23 14.28
C SER A 323 -0.43 -15.07 15.21
N ALA A 324 0.60 -14.42 15.70
CA ALA A 324 0.51 -13.21 16.50
C ALA A 324 1.57 -12.20 16.07
N ALA A 325 1.23 -10.92 16.12
CA ALA A 325 2.15 -9.82 15.89
C ALA A 325 1.94 -8.71 16.92
N ASN A 326 3.06 -8.13 17.39
CA ASN A 326 3.09 -6.87 18.09
C ASN A 326 3.92 -5.88 17.27
N SER A 327 3.36 -4.72 16.95
CA SER A 327 4.06 -3.62 16.28
C SER A 327 4.07 -2.41 17.20
N ASN A 328 5.25 -1.88 17.45
CA ASN A 328 5.47 -0.62 18.16
C ASN A 328 6.06 0.38 17.17
N TYR A 329 5.18 1.21 16.63
CA TYR A 329 5.48 2.20 15.61
C TYR A 329 5.50 3.59 16.21
N ASN A 330 6.47 4.39 15.79
CA ASN A 330 6.46 5.83 16.00
C ASN A 330 7.11 6.57 14.83
N HIS A 331 6.69 7.82 14.63
CA HIS A 331 7.43 8.75 13.81
C HIS A 331 7.33 10.16 14.38
N THR A 332 8.38 10.93 14.12
CA THR A 332 8.41 12.37 14.39
C THR A 332 8.31 13.11 13.08
N GLU A 333 7.36 14.02 12.98
CA GLU A 333 7.28 15.01 11.92
C GLU A 333 8.12 16.23 12.32
N PHE A 334 8.90 16.73 11.37
CA PHE A 334 9.73 17.91 11.54
C PHE A 334 9.26 18.98 10.56
N ALA A 335 8.96 20.16 11.07
CA ALA A 335 8.83 21.35 10.27
C ALA A 335 10.20 21.89 9.88
N ILE A 336 10.29 22.63 8.79
CA ILE A 336 11.51 23.32 8.39
C ILE A 336 11.46 24.75 8.91
N ASN A 337 12.46 25.09 9.74
CA ASN A 337 12.71 26.47 10.16
C ASN A 337 13.96 26.96 9.40
N PRO A 338 13.88 28.06 8.64
CA PRO A 338 14.99 28.59 7.87
C PRO A 338 16.26 28.88 8.69
N ASP A 339 16.10 29.31 9.95
CA ASP A 339 17.20 29.66 10.79
C ASP A 339 17.84 28.48 11.53
N THR A 340 17.02 27.51 11.95
CA THR A 340 17.44 26.40 12.83
C THR A 340 17.44 25.02 12.12
N GLY A 341 16.95 24.94 10.89
CA GLY A 341 16.80 23.69 10.14
C GLY A 341 15.55 22.89 10.56
N TYR A 342 15.67 21.56 10.65
CA TYR A 342 14.54 20.71 11.03
C TYR A 342 14.22 20.83 12.52
N THR A 343 13.00 21.27 12.85
CA THR A 343 12.49 21.40 14.21
C THR A 343 11.40 20.34 14.43
N PRO A 344 11.49 19.49 15.49
CA PRO A 344 10.44 18.51 15.78
C PRO A 344 9.11 19.20 16.08
N ALA A 345 8.04 18.78 15.36
CA ALA A 345 6.70 19.35 15.49
C ALA A 345 5.72 18.37 16.14
N ALA A 346 5.47 17.24 15.52
CA ALA A 346 4.49 16.26 16.00
C ALA A 346 5.11 14.85 16.18
N LEU A 347 4.63 14.12 17.18
CA LEU A 347 5.01 12.74 17.44
C LEU A 347 3.79 11.85 17.30
N TRP A 348 3.84 10.94 16.32
CA TRP A 348 2.84 9.91 16.11
C TRP A 348 3.29 8.59 16.72
N LYS A 349 2.37 7.91 17.40
CA LYS A 349 2.60 6.56 17.95
C LYS A 349 1.44 5.65 17.65
N ASN A 350 1.75 4.41 17.26
CA ASN A 350 0.76 3.36 17.15
C ASN A 350 1.32 2.05 17.72
N ILE A 351 0.64 1.53 18.75
CA ILE A 351 0.93 0.22 19.31
C ILE A 351 -0.19 -0.72 18.86
N SER A 352 0.15 -1.75 18.11
CA SER A 352 -0.81 -2.71 17.58
C SER A 352 -0.46 -4.13 17.99
N ASN A 353 -1.46 -4.87 18.46
CA ASN A 353 -1.39 -6.30 18.76
C ASN A 353 -2.42 -7.02 17.91
N GLU A 354 -2.01 -8.04 17.20
CA GLU A 354 -2.89 -8.86 16.37
C GLU A 354 -2.69 -10.33 16.66
N PHE A 355 -3.80 -11.05 16.77
CA PHE A 355 -3.85 -12.50 16.96
C PHE A 355 -4.77 -13.10 15.91
N ARG A 356 -4.34 -14.19 15.30
CA ARG A 356 -5.07 -14.84 14.22
C ARG A 356 -4.99 -16.36 14.36
N LEU A 357 -6.13 -17.02 14.19
CA LEU A 357 -6.28 -18.47 14.12
C LEU A 357 -6.90 -18.85 12.78
N ASP A 358 -6.23 -19.72 12.04
CA ASP A 358 -6.69 -20.30 10.78
C ASP A 358 -6.84 -21.82 10.94
N LEU A 359 -8.00 -22.36 10.58
CA LEU A 359 -8.28 -23.79 10.51
C LEU A 359 -8.62 -24.15 9.08
N ALA A 360 -7.70 -24.85 8.39
CA ALA A 360 -7.93 -25.34 7.04
C ALA A 360 -8.48 -26.77 7.10
N HIS A 361 -9.58 -27.03 6.39
CA HIS A 361 -10.14 -28.37 6.32
C HIS A 361 -9.63 -29.15 5.09
N LYS A 362 -9.72 -30.48 5.15
CA LYS A 362 -9.45 -31.37 4.01
C LYS A 362 -10.56 -31.21 2.98
N GLN A 363 -10.24 -31.54 1.75
CA GLN A 363 -11.23 -31.47 0.67
C GLN A 363 -12.48 -32.30 1.00
N PHE A 364 -13.64 -31.66 0.90
CA PHE A 364 -14.95 -32.28 1.10
C PHE A 364 -15.90 -31.86 -0.01
N MET A 365 -16.49 -32.82 -0.73
CA MET A 365 -17.41 -32.61 -1.86
C MET A 365 -16.88 -31.63 -2.93
N GLY A 366 -15.57 -31.65 -3.20
CA GLY A 366 -14.92 -30.75 -4.15
C GLY A 366 -14.51 -29.40 -3.58
N TRP A 367 -14.93 -29.05 -2.35
CA TRP A 367 -14.56 -27.82 -1.66
C TRP A 367 -13.35 -28.05 -0.75
N LYS A 368 -12.46 -27.07 -0.71
CA LYS A 368 -11.41 -26.90 0.28
C LYS A 368 -11.40 -25.46 0.76
N GLY A 369 -11.14 -25.25 2.02
CA GLY A 369 -11.19 -23.90 2.53
C GLY A 369 -10.67 -23.77 3.95
N SER A 370 -10.89 -22.62 4.52
CA SER A 370 -10.52 -22.33 5.88
C SER A 370 -11.53 -21.41 6.56
N PHE A 371 -11.65 -21.57 7.86
CA PHE A 371 -12.31 -20.60 8.72
C PHE A 371 -11.41 -20.24 9.86
N GLY A 372 -11.68 -19.10 10.47
CA GLY A 372 -10.84 -18.64 11.55
C GLY A 372 -11.33 -17.39 12.24
N ALA A 373 -10.52 -16.95 13.18
CA ALA A 373 -10.77 -15.77 13.98
C ALA A 373 -9.56 -14.84 13.95
N GLN A 374 -9.81 -13.54 14.08
CA GLN A 374 -8.78 -12.52 14.15
C GLN A 374 -9.18 -11.48 15.19
N VAL A 375 -8.22 -11.09 16.02
CA VAL A 375 -8.39 -10.07 17.06
C VAL A 375 -7.28 -9.04 16.89
N THR A 376 -7.65 -7.77 16.73
CA THR A 376 -6.71 -6.66 16.66
C THR A 376 -7.03 -5.65 17.75
N ARG A 377 -5.99 -5.16 18.42
CA ARG A 377 -6.04 -4.12 19.43
C ARG A 377 -4.97 -3.11 19.11
N SER A 378 -5.34 -1.87 18.83
CA SER A 378 -4.38 -0.79 18.58
C SER A 378 -4.70 0.47 19.38
N SER A 379 -3.66 1.25 19.63
CA SER A 379 -3.75 2.57 20.26
C SER A 379 -2.93 3.55 19.45
N LEU A 380 -3.61 4.50 18.84
CA LEU A 380 -3.05 5.52 17.95
C LEU A 380 -3.19 6.89 18.59
N GLU A 381 -2.12 7.68 18.55
CA GLU A 381 -2.12 9.09 19.02
C GLU A 381 -1.16 9.95 18.21
N ALA A 382 -1.45 11.24 18.11
CA ALA A 382 -0.55 12.26 17.59
C ALA A 382 -0.46 13.41 18.60
N THR A 383 0.76 13.71 19.07
CA THR A 383 1.02 14.74 20.07
C THR A 383 1.98 15.79 19.54
N GLU A 384 1.74 17.05 19.85
CA GLU A 384 2.69 18.14 19.63
C GLU A 384 3.87 18.00 20.60
N ILE A 385 5.10 18.11 20.08
CA ILE A 385 6.29 17.87 20.90
C ILE A 385 6.54 19.02 21.87
N ALA A 386 6.25 20.26 21.46
CA ALA A 386 6.50 21.44 22.26
C ALA A 386 5.64 21.48 23.56
N THR A 387 4.40 21.05 23.47
CA THR A 387 3.43 21.14 24.57
C THR A 387 3.09 19.80 25.21
N GLY A 388 3.29 18.70 24.48
CA GLY A 388 2.83 17.35 24.86
C GLY A 388 1.32 17.13 24.69
N ASN A 389 0.60 18.10 24.15
CA ASN A 389 -0.84 18.02 23.90
C ASN A 389 -1.14 17.22 22.64
N TYR A 390 -2.38 16.80 22.44
CA TYR A 390 -2.80 16.17 21.19
C TYR A 390 -2.78 17.20 20.05
N ALA A 391 -1.97 16.92 19.03
CA ALA A 391 -1.77 17.84 17.90
C ALA A 391 -2.90 17.71 16.87
N ILE A 392 -3.20 16.48 16.45
CA ILE A 392 -4.14 16.19 15.36
C ILE A 392 -5.19 15.19 15.81
N LEU A 393 -4.78 14.19 16.59
CA LEU A 393 -5.62 13.05 16.94
C LEU A 393 -5.46 12.69 18.43
N PRO A 394 -6.56 12.70 19.23
CA PRO A 394 -6.52 12.19 20.58
C PRO A 394 -6.20 10.70 20.59
N SER A 395 -5.53 10.23 21.65
CA SER A 395 -5.25 8.80 21.81
C SER A 395 -6.55 8.00 21.64
N THR A 396 -6.60 7.19 20.60
CA THR A 396 -7.78 6.42 20.23
C THR A 396 -7.48 4.93 20.20
N LYS A 397 -8.21 4.18 21.03
CA LYS A 397 -8.12 2.70 21.05
C LYS A 397 -9.09 2.12 20.03
N THR A 398 -8.54 1.35 19.09
CA THR A 398 -9.33 0.57 18.12
C THR A 398 -9.30 -0.90 18.49
N ASN A 399 -10.48 -1.50 18.69
CA ASN A 399 -10.62 -2.94 18.90
C ASN A 399 -11.40 -3.55 17.75
N SER A 400 -10.87 -4.59 17.15
CA SER A 400 -11.54 -5.36 16.09
C SER A 400 -11.53 -6.84 16.43
N ASN A 401 -12.70 -7.48 16.36
CA ASN A 401 -12.87 -8.91 16.49
C ASN A 401 -13.53 -9.43 15.23
N ALA A 402 -12.94 -10.44 14.59
CA ALA A 402 -13.43 -10.96 13.33
C ALA A 402 -13.56 -12.47 13.33
N LEU A 403 -14.55 -12.95 12.57
CA LEU A 403 -14.67 -14.33 12.12
C LEU A 403 -14.69 -14.34 10.61
N PHE A 404 -14.05 -15.32 9.99
CA PHE A 404 -14.03 -15.46 8.54
C PHE A 404 -14.16 -16.92 8.11
N TRP A 405 -14.67 -17.09 6.89
CA TRP A 405 -14.83 -18.38 6.22
C TRP A 405 -14.61 -18.19 4.73
N ILE A 406 -13.69 -18.98 4.14
CA ILE A 406 -13.30 -18.92 2.74
C ILE A 406 -13.33 -20.33 2.18
N GLU A 407 -13.95 -20.51 1.03
CA GLU A 407 -14.05 -21.77 0.32
C GLU A 407 -13.65 -21.62 -1.15
N GLU A 408 -12.98 -22.63 -1.64
CA GLU A 408 -12.71 -22.84 -3.07
C GLU A 408 -13.16 -24.25 -3.48
N GLY A 409 -13.85 -24.34 -4.60
CA GLY A 409 -14.29 -25.61 -5.17
C GLY A 409 -13.90 -25.74 -6.62
N ARG A 410 -13.67 -27.00 -7.05
CA ARG A 410 -13.37 -27.32 -8.44
C ARG A 410 -14.12 -28.56 -8.90
N TRP A 411 -14.85 -28.41 -10.01
CA TRP A 411 -15.69 -29.46 -10.62
C TRP A 411 -15.45 -29.48 -12.13
N GLY A 412 -14.48 -30.28 -12.56
CA GLY A 412 -14.06 -30.34 -13.98
C GLY A 412 -13.57 -28.96 -14.48
N ALA A 413 -14.29 -28.41 -15.44
CA ALA A 413 -13.99 -27.11 -16.03
C ALA A 413 -14.47 -25.90 -15.18
N LEU A 414 -15.29 -26.14 -14.18
CA LEU A 414 -15.83 -25.08 -13.31
C LEU A 414 -15.03 -24.98 -12.03
N GLN A 415 -14.76 -23.74 -11.60
CA GLN A 415 -14.21 -23.41 -10.28
C GLN A 415 -15.12 -22.39 -9.63
N GLY A 416 -15.26 -22.49 -8.31
CA GLY A 416 -16.05 -21.58 -7.51
C GLY A 416 -15.27 -21.09 -6.29
N ASN A 417 -15.54 -19.88 -5.82
CA ASN A 417 -15.10 -19.44 -4.52
C ASN A 417 -16.24 -18.76 -3.75
N LEU A 418 -16.17 -18.85 -2.43
CA LEU A 418 -17.06 -18.17 -1.49
C LEU A 418 -16.20 -17.56 -0.40
N GLY A 419 -16.60 -16.40 0.06
CA GLY A 419 -15.98 -15.72 1.20
C GLY A 419 -17.03 -15.07 2.08
N LEU A 420 -16.86 -15.20 3.39
CA LEU A 420 -17.68 -14.52 4.39
C LEU A 420 -16.77 -14.01 5.50
N ARG A 421 -16.99 -12.78 5.93
CA ARG A 421 -16.29 -12.19 7.05
C ARG A 421 -17.22 -11.27 7.85
N TYR A 422 -17.22 -11.46 9.15
CA TYR A 422 -17.86 -10.56 10.10
C TYR A 422 -16.81 -9.89 10.98
N ASN A 423 -16.89 -8.57 11.15
CA ASN A 423 -16.05 -7.82 12.08
C ASN A 423 -16.93 -6.98 13.02
N ALA A 424 -16.67 -7.04 14.31
CA ALA A 424 -17.11 -6.05 15.28
C ALA A 424 -15.94 -5.11 15.59
N VAL A 425 -16.10 -3.83 15.29
CA VAL A 425 -15.05 -2.79 15.45
C VAL A 425 -15.54 -1.73 16.42
N SER A 426 -14.72 -1.37 17.41
CA SER A 426 -14.97 -0.21 18.28
C SER A 426 -13.83 0.80 18.17
N GLN A 427 -14.19 2.07 18.13
CA GLN A 427 -13.29 3.24 18.16
C GLN A 427 -13.56 4.00 19.46
N ASN A 428 -12.57 4.08 20.34
CA ASN A 428 -12.72 4.62 21.69
C ASN A 428 -11.67 5.73 21.89
N PRO A 429 -11.99 7.00 21.58
CA PRO A 429 -11.09 8.12 21.79
C PRO A 429 -11.01 8.45 23.28
N ASN A 430 -9.85 8.90 23.72
CA ASN A 430 -9.73 9.53 25.03
C ASN A 430 -10.54 10.82 25.04
N GLN A 431 -11.31 11.01 26.13
CA GLN A 431 -12.01 12.26 26.36
C GLN A 431 -10.97 13.34 26.70
N VAL A 432 -10.84 14.33 25.85
CA VAL A 432 -10.04 15.54 26.10
C VAL A 432 -11.00 16.70 26.30
N THR A 433 -10.74 17.54 27.28
CA THR A 433 -11.60 18.68 27.59
C THR A 433 -11.48 19.78 26.55
N GLU A 434 -10.35 19.83 25.83
CA GLU A 434 -10.10 20.79 24.78
C GLU A 434 -9.15 20.18 23.74
N PHE A 435 -9.42 20.36 22.46
CA PHE A 435 -8.43 20.24 21.42
C PHE A 435 -7.56 21.49 21.52
N GLN A 436 -6.40 21.37 22.12
CA GLN A 436 -5.49 22.49 22.22
C GLN A 436 -4.71 22.62 20.91
N ASN A 437 -5.15 23.54 20.10
CA ASN A 437 -4.32 24.09 19.05
C ASN A 437 -3.62 25.30 19.63
N PRO A 438 -2.27 25.31 19.76
CA PRO A 438 -1.58 26.50 20.29
C PRO A 438 -1.85 27.69 19.36
N GLY A 439 -2.66 28.64 19.80
CA GLY A 439 -3.01 29.86 19.08
C GLY A 439 -4.37 29.86 18.40
N ALA A 440 -5.18 28.82 18.50
CA ALA A 440 -6.54 28.85 17.99
C ALA A 440 -7.55 28.98 19.11
N GLU A 441 -8.26 30.11 19.14
CA GLU A 441 -9.61 30.17 19.70
C GLU A 441 -10.44 29.05 19.06
N PRO A 442 -11.41 28.43 19.78
CA PRO A 442 -12.27 27.41 19.20
C PRO A 442 -12.89 27.95 17.91
N GLN A 443 -12.47 27.40 16.78
CA GLN A 443 -12.96 27.87 15.49
C GLN A 443 -14.44 27.58 15.39
N PRO A 444 -15.31 28.52 15.14
CA PRO A 444 -16.75 28.28 15.04
C PRO A 444 -17.12 27.44 13.82
N ASN A 445 -16.16 27.21 12.88
CA ASN A 445 -16.45 26.47 11.66
C ASN A 445 -15.17 25.95 10.99
N PRO A 446 -14.95 24.63 10.84
CA PRO A 446 -15.85 23.56 11.23
C PRO A 446 -15.79 23.21 12.74
N ALA A 447 -16.91 22.73 13.28
CA ALA A 447 -17.01 22.35 14.69
C ALA A 447 -16.05 21.19 15.02
N THR A 448 -15.48 21.18 16.23
CA THR A 448 -14.70 20.06 16.75
C THR A 448 -15.51 18.77 16.71
N PRO A 449 -14.91 17.63 16.32
CA PRO A 449 -15.63 16.36 16.30
C PRO A 449 -16.00 15.93 17.74
N ASN A 450 -17.18 15.32 17.87
CA ASN A 450 -17.58 14.72 19.13
C ASN A 450 -16.75 13.46 19.43
N LEU A 451 -16.12 13.38 20.60
CA LEU A 451 -15.25 12.28 21.02
C LEU A 451 -16.03 11.13 21.66
N GLU A 452 -17.16 10.74 21.10
CA GLU A 452 -17.93 9.58 21.56
C GLU A 452 -17.36 8.27 21.03
N ASN A 453 -17.55 7.21 21.82
CA ASN A 453 -17.23 5.85 21.38
C ASN A 453 -18.13 5.45 20.20
N ARG A 454 -17.51 4.89 19.15
CA ARG A 454 -18.23 4.43 17.96
C ARG A 454 -18.05 2.93 17.78
N ASN A 455 -19.16 2.24 17.49
CA ASN A 455 -19.18 0.79 17.26
C ASN A 455 -19.76 0.48 15.90
N PHE A 456 -19.13 -0.44 15.18
CA PHE A 456 -19.49 -0.83 13.82
C PHE A 456 -19.53 -2.35 13.69
N ASN A 457 -20.63 -2.87 13.15
CA ASN A 457 -20.78 -4.26 12.75
C ASN A 457 -20.68 -4.35 11.24
N LEU A 458 -19.69 -5.08 10.75
CA LEU A 458 -19.32 -5.16 9.34
C LEU A 458 -19.54 -6.59 8.85
N LEU A 459 -20.30 -6.76 7.78
CA LEU A 459 -20.49 -8.03 7.10
C LEU A 459 -20.01 -7.90 5.67
N SER A 460 -18.93 -8.61 5.35
CA SER A 460 -18.36 -8.65 4.02
C SER A 460 -18.48 -10.06 3.44
N TYR A 461 -18.81 -10.18 2.16
CA TYR A 461 -18.94 -11.48 1.51
C TYR A 461 -18.58 -11.40 0.04
N SER A 462 -18.21 -12.55 -0.54
CA SER A 462 -17.86 -12.69 -1.94
C SER A 462 -18.32 -14.04 -2.48
N ALA A 463 -18.76 -14.04 -3.71
CA ALA A 463 -19.01 -15.24 -4.49
C ALA A 463 -18.46 -15.04 -5.91
N GLY A 464 -17.82 -16.08 -6.45
CA GLY A 464 -17.27 -16.01 -7.79
C GLY A 464 -17.25 -17.38 -8.48
N GLY A 465 -17.20 -17.35 -9.81
CA GLY A 465 -17.12 -18.52 -10.66
C GLY A 465 -16.15 -18.31 -11.83
N LEU A 466 -15.36 -19.33 -12.17
CA LEU A 466 -14.50 -19.39 -13.33
C LEU A 466 -14.84 -20.63 -14.15
N TRP A 467 -15.11 -20.44 -15.43
CA TRP A 467 -15.30 -21.51 -16.38
C TRP A 467 -14.12 -21.61 -17.36
N ASN A 468 -13.37 -22.70 -17.25
CA ASN A 468 -12.27 -23.06 -18.17
C ASN A 468 -12.84 -23.82 -19.37
N PHE A 469 -13.29 -23.11 -20.40
CA PHE A 469 -14.02 -23.68 -21.53
C PHE A 469 -13.13 -24.33 -22.58
N SER A 470 -11.82 -24.09 -22.53
CA SER A 470 -10.83 -24.70 -23.41
C SER A 470 -9.47 -24.73 -22.74
N ASN A 471 -8.50 -25.46 -23.31
CA ASN A 471 -7.15 -25.56 -22.75
C ASN A 471 -6.50 -24.17 -22.61
N GLY A 472 -6.37 -23.73 -21.38
CA GLY A 472 -5.81 -22.44 -21.01
C GLY A 472 -6.71 -21.24 -21.23
N TYR A 473 -7.94 -21.39 -21.72
CA TYR A 473 -8.92 -20.31 -21.84
C TYR A 473 -9.96 -20.40 -20.73
N GLY A 474 -10.23 -19.29 -20.09
CA GLY A 474 -11.24 -19.21 -19.04
C GLY A 474 -11.94 -17.86 -19.02
N THR A 475 -13.15 -17.84 -18.48
CA THR A 475 -13.92 -16.63 -18.20
C THR A 475 -14.51 -16.72 -16.81
N GLY A 476 -14.51 -15.63 -16.09
CA GLY A 476 -14.95 -15.56 -14.71
C GLY A 476 -15.82 -14.36 -14.41
N LEU A 477 -16.67 -14.52 -13.40
CA LEU A 477 -17.50 -13.48 -12.85
C LEU A 477 -17.41 -13.57 -11.33
N SER A 478 -17.22 -12.44 -10.66
CA SER A 478 -17.25 -12.36 -9.20
C SER A 478 -18.03 -11.16 -8.71
N TYR A 479 -18.66 -11.32 -7.55
CA TYR A 479 -19.34 -10.26 -6.83
C TYR A 479 -18.85 -10.25 -5.38
N THR A 480 -18.40 -9.06 -4.93
CA THR A 480 -17.87 -8.88 -3.58
C THR A 480 -18.53 -7.68 -2.92
N VAL A 481 -19.04 -7.88 -1.71
CA VAL A 481 -19.45 -6.79 -0.82
C VAL A 481 -18.39 -6.66 0.27
N SER A 482 -17.81 -5.47 0.39
CA SER A 482 -16.79 -5.15 1.40
C SER A 482 -17.25 -3.98 2.25
N GLN A 483 -17.21 -4.12 3.58
CA GLN A 483 -17.57 -3.08 4.54
C GLN A 483 -16.36 -2.68 5.37
N ARG A 484 -16.16 -1.37 5.60
CA ARG A 484 -15.16 -0.86 6.54
C ARG A 484 -15.77 0.12 7.53
N ALA A 485 -15.23 0.14 8.74
CA ALA A 485 -15.46 1.22 9.68
C ALA A 485 -14.63 2.46 9.25
N PRO A 486 -15.10 3.67 9.55
CA PRO A 486 -14.24 4.85 9.50
C PRO A 486 -13.02 4.65 10.40
N SER A 487 -11.87 5.18 10.00
CA SER A 487 -10.66 5.18 10.82
C SER A 487 -10.78 6.20 11.98
N ALA A 488 -9.90 6.09 12.97
CA ALA A 488 -9.85 7.06 14.06
C ALA A 488 -9.61 8.49 13.54
N ALA A 489 -8.75 8.65 12.55
CA ALA A 489 -8.49 9.96 11.94
C ALA A 489 -9.70 10.50 11.20
N GLU A 490 -10.43 9.68 10.44
CA GLU A 490 -11.66 10.11 9.76
C GLU A 490 -12.76 10.54 10.74
N LEU A 491 -12.78 9.98 11.96
CA LEU A 491 -13.78 10.30 12.98
C LEU A 491 -13.38 11.50 13.86
N TYR A 492 -12.12 11.59 14.28
CA TYR A 492 -11.74 12.39 15.45
C TYR A 492 -10.57 13.35 15.22
N SER A 493 -10.01 13.46 14.00
CA SER A 493 -8.95 14.45 13.74
C SER A 493 -9.45 15.88 13.95
N TYR A 494 -8.60 16.72 14.56
CA TYR A 494 -8.81 18.15 14.64
C TYR A 494 -7.47 18.83 14.89
N GLY A 495 -6.83 19.34 13.84
CA GLY A 495 -5.52 20.00 13.98
C GLY A 495 -4.73 20.08 12.69
N ILE A 496 -3.59 20.74 12.82
CA ILE A 496 -2.64 20.98 11.72
C ILE A 496 -1.87 19.70 11.40
N HIS A 497 -1.82 19.36 10.12
CA HIS A 497 -0.94 18.35 9.56
C HIS A 497 0.11 19.03 8.69
N GLU A 498 1.26 19.29 9.30
CA GLU A 498 2.36 20.10 8.73
C GLU A 498 2.81 19.59 7.37
N SER A 499 3.08 18.29 7.27
CA SER A 499 3.62 17.65 6.05
C SER A 499 2.70 17.79 4.82
N THR A 500 1.40 17.98 5.02
CA THR A 500 0.42 18.15 3.94
C THR A 500 -0.13 19.56 3.81
N ALA A 501 0.29 20.48 4.67
CA ALA A 501 -0.22 21.83 4.77
C ALA A 501 -1.76 21.89 4.85
N THR A 502 -2.35 21.04 5.72
CA THR A 502 -3.79 20.94 5.90
C THR A 502 -4.19 21.06 7.36
N PHE A 503 -5.35 21.64 7.62
CA PHE A 503 -6.04 21.52 8.89
C PHE A 503 -7.09 20.42 8.77
N SER A 504 -6.84 19.29 9.39
CA SER A 504 -7.67 18.09 9.27
C SER A 504 -8.81 18.09 10.29
N VAL A 505 -10.04 17.84 9.83
CA VAL A 505 -11.24 17.78 10.66
C VAL A 505 -11.96 16.47 10.43
N GLY A 506 -12.05 15.66 11.48
CA GLY A 506 -12.81 14.43 11.49
C GLY A 506 -14.32 14.66 11.56
N ASN A 507 -15.09 13.63 11.31
CA ASN A 507 -16.53 13.67 11.42
C ASN A 507 -17.04 12.43 12.18
N SER A 508 -17.39 12.63 13.44
CA SER A 508 -17.86 11.57 14.32
C SER A 508 -19.20 10.95 13.90
N ASN A 509 -19.92 11.55 12.95
CA ASN A 509 -21.22 11.07 12.43
C ASN A 509 -21.07 10.12 11.24
N LEU A 510 -19.84 9.86 10.76
CA LEU A 510 -19.64 8.95 9.64
C LEU A 510 -20.19 7.55 9.91
N ASN A 511 -20.83 6.98 8.89
CA ASN A 511 -21.29 5.60 8.90
C ASN A 511 -20.25 4.68 8.25
N LYS A 512 -20.42 3.37 8.42
CA LYS A 512 -19.60 2.38 7.71
C LYS A 512 -19.69 2.58 6.20
N GLU A 513 -18.55 2.52 5.54
CA GLU A 513 -18.48 2.48 4.09
C GLU A 513 -18.78 1.06 3.59
N THR A 514 -19.59 0.95 2.54
CA THR A 514 -19.92 -0.33 1.90
C THR A 514 -19.66 -0.23 0.42
N SER A 515 -18.87 -1.14 -0.12
CA SER A 515 -18.59 -1.27 -1.56
C SER A 515 -19.24 -2.53 -2.12
N HIS A 516 -19.77 -2.44 -3.34
CA HIS A 516 -20.37 -3.52 -4.12
C HIS A 516 -19.58 -3.65 -5.42
N ASN A 517 -18.68 -4.61 -5.49
CA ASN A 517 -17.79 -4.83 -6.63
C ASN A 517 -18.27 -5.99 -7.49
N LEU A 518 -18.57 -5.73 -8.76
CA LEU A 518 -18.81 -6.72 -9.80
C LEU A 518 -17.60 -6.74 -10.73
N GLU A 519 -17.00 -7.91 -10.93
CA GLU A 519 -15.83 -8.07 -11.79
C GLU A 519 -16.04 -9.21 -12.78
N PHE A 520 -15.72 -8.94 -14.06
CA PHE A 520 -15.68 -9.91 -15.14
C PHE A 520 -14.25 -10.05 -15.63
N ASN A 521 -13.82 -11.28 -15.92
CA ASN A 521 -12.53 -11.52 -16.52
C ASN A 521 -12.61 -12.54 -17.66
N ILE A 522 -11.70 -12.41 -18.62
CA ILE A 522 -11.38 -13.41 -19.63
C ILE A 522 -9.88 -13.57 -19.70
N GLN A 523 -9.41 -14.80 -19.84
CA GLN A 523 -7.98 -15.08 -19.78
C GLN A 523 -7.55 -16.22 -20.70
N LYS A 524 -6.27 -16.16 -21.07
CA LYS A 524 -5.52 -17.26 -21.69
C LYS A 524 -4.22 -17.46 -20.91
N THR A 525 -4.06 -18.62 -20.29
CA THR A 525 -2.98 -18.89 -19.31
C THR A 525 -1.85 -19.76 -19.83
N VAL A 526 -2.03 -20.46 -20.96
CA VAL A 526 -1.04 -21.39 -21.51
C VAL A 526 -0.60 -21.01 -22.92
N GLY A 527 0.59 -21.48 -23.31
CA GLY A 527 1.21 -21.24 -24.61
C GLY A 527 2.16 -20.05 -24.64
N LYS A 528 2.74 -19.77 -25.81
CA LYS A 528 3.66 -18.64 -26.00
C LYS A 528 2.96 -17.29 -25.85
N VAL A 529 1.69 -17.21 -26.24
CA VAL A 529 0.83 -16.04 -26.07
C VAL A 529 -0.10 -16.30 -24.90
N ARG A 530 -0.04 -15.45 -23.89
CA ARG A 530 -0.92 -15.45 -22.70
C ARG A 530 -1.48 -14.06 -22.51
N GLY A 531 -2.61 -13.94 -21.86
CA GLY A 531 -3.19 -12.63 -21.59
C GLY A 531 -4.43 -12.72 -20.73
N LYS A 532 -4.82 -11.58 -20.21
CA LYS A 532 -6.07 -11.40 -19.44
C LYS A 532 -6.66 -10.02 -19.69
N VAL A 533 -7.96 -9.96 -19.61
CA VAL A 533 -8.73 -8.71 -19.58
C VAL A 533 -9.67 -8.79 -18.39
N ASN A 534 -9.68 -7.74 -17.58
CA ASN A 534 -10.62 -7.56 -16.48
C ASN A 534 -11.44 -6.30 -16.72
N ALA A 535 -12.72 -6.35 -16.42
CA ALA A 535 -13.59 -5.18 -16.33
C ALA A 535 -14.31 -5.20 -14.97
N TYR A 536 -14.43 -4.05 -14.32
CA TYR A 536 -15.01 -3.96 -13.00
C TYR A 536 -15.89 -2.74 -12.81
N LEU A 537 -16.88 -2.89 -11.95
CA LEU A 537 -17.76 -1.84 -11.46
C LEU A 537 -17.86 -1.94 -9.95
N ASN A 538 -17.46 -0.90 -9.23
CA ASN A 538 -17.49 -0.83 -7.78
C ASN A 538 -18.36 0.35 -7.35
N LYS A 539 -19.52 0.07 -6.75
CA LYS A 539 -20.43 1.08 -6.20
C LYS A 539 -20.27 1.19 -4.70
N PHE A 540 -20.17 2.40 -4.21
CA PHE A 540 -20.01 2.70 -2.80
C PHE A 540 -21.27 3.35 -2.23
N ASN A 541 -21.72 2.82 -1.11
CA ASN A 541 -22.57 3.56 -0.18
C ASN A 541 -21.64 4.19 0.85
N ASN A 542 -21.80 5.49 1.10
CA ASN A 542 -21.00 6.21 2.09
C ASN A 542 -19.48 6.15 1.84
N TYR A 543 -19.02 6.42 0.59
CA TYR A 543 -17.59 6.60 0.28
C TYR A 543 -17.04 7.76 1.10
N ILE A 544 -16.04 7.50 1.96
CA ILE A 544 -15.46 8.51 2.85
C ILE A 544 -14.29 9.19 2.13
N TYR A 545 -14.26 10.52 2.16
CA TYR A 545 -13.23 11.32 1.49
C TYR A 545 -12.95 12.61 2.27
N GLY A 546 -11.75 13.18 2.07
CA GLY A 546 -11.43 14.52 2.53
C GLY A 546 -12.00 15.56 1.58
N PHE A 547 -12.85 16.42 2.10
CA PHE A 547 -13.43 17.54 1.35
C PHE A 547 -12.71 18.84 1.70
N TYR A 548 -12.09 19.45 0.70
CA TYR A 548 -11.48 20.76 0.84
C TYR A 548 -12.55 21.85 0.82
N THR A 549 -12.70 22.55 1.94
CA THR A 549 -13.78 23.53 2.13
C THR A 549 -13.56 24.83 1.35
N GLY A 550 -12.35 25.06 0.85
CA GLY A 550 -11.94 26.34 0.28
C GLY A 550 -11.63 27.41 1.33
N GLN A 551 -11.66 27.06 2.60
CA GLN A 551 -11.30 27.94 3.73
C GLN A 551 -9.91 27.57 4.20
N THR A 552 -9.23 28.53 4.83
CA THR A 552 -7.99 28.34 5.58
C THR A 552 -8.27 28.41 7.09
N ALA A 553 -7.43 27.76 7.89
CA ALA A 553 -7.55 27.82 9.34
C ALA A 553 -7.14 29.21 9.85
N GLU A 554 -7.93 29.84 10.74
CA GLU A 554 -7.65 31.21 11.22
C GLU A 554 -6.32 31.35 11.96
N ALA A 555 -5.90 30.30 12.68
CA ALA A 555 -4.62 30.29 13.41
C ALA A 555 -3.41 29.96 12.51
N ALA A 556 -3.66 29.52 11.29
CA ALA A 556 -2.65 29.16 10.31
C ALA A 556 -3.23 29.45 8.92
N GLU A 557 -3.22 30.73 8.52
CA GLU A 557 -3.86 31.25 7.28
C GLU A 557 -3.39 30.54 6.01
N GLU A 558 -2.31 29.79 6.09
CA GLU A 558 -1.74 29.01 4.99
C GLU A 558 -2.28 27.57 4.87
N PHE A 559 -2.94 27.03 5.92
CA PHE A 559 -3.39 25.63 5.92
C PHE A 559 -4.85 25.50 5.47
N SER A 560 -5.05 24.74 4.40
CA SER A 560 -6.38 24.44 3.87
C SER A 560 -7.17 23.52 4.82
N VAL A 561 -8.43 23.89 5.11
CA VAL A 561 -9.31 23.07 5.95
C VAL A 561 -9.89 21.90 5.15
N VAL A 562 -9.62 20.68 5.63
CA VAL A 562 -10.09 19.43 5.03
C VAL A 562 -10.99 18.69 6.02
N VAL A 563 -12.25 18.48 5.64
CA VAL A 563 -13.27 17.83 6.49
C VAL A 563 -13.56 16.43 5.97
N ALA A 564 -13.58 15.43 6.86
CA ALA A 564 -14.01 14.08 6.51
C ALA A 564 -15.52 14.05 6.18
N GLN A 565 -15.86 13.66 4.96
CA GLN A 565 -17.22 13.54 4.46
C GLN A 565 -17.50 12.18 3.85
N GLN A 566 -18.76 11.88 3.58
CA GLN A 566 -19.16 10.66 2.91
C GLN A 566 -20.27 10.91 1.88
N ALA A 567 -20.17 10.21 0.74
CA ALA A 567 -21.14 10.29 -0.34
C ALA A 567 -21.28 8.95 -1.08
N ALA A 568 -22.36 8.76 -1.82
CA ALA A 568 -22.45 7.67 -2.77
C ALA A 568 -21.50 7.90 -3.95
N ALA A 569 -20.79 6.86 -4.38
CA ALA A 569 -19.78 6.97 -5.43
C ALA A 569 -19.69 5.70 -6.27
N THR A 570 -19.22 5.84 -7.50
CA THR A 570 -19.04 4.74 -8.44
C THR A 570 -17.65 4.79 -9.05
N ILE A 571 -16.91 3.67 -8.97
CA ILE A 571 -15.63 3.47 -9.66
C ILE A 571 -15.80 2.36 -10.68
N LYS A 572 -15.42 2.61 -11.94
CA LYS A 572 -15.42 1.62 -13.01
C LYS A 572 -14.09 1.64 -13.74
N GLY A 573 -13.69 0.50 -14.28
CA GLY A 573 -12.44 0.43 -15.00
C GLY A 573 -12.22 -0.87 -15.75
N ALA A 574 -11.12 -0.88 -16.49
CA ALA A 574 -10.67 -2.05 -17.23
C ALA A 574 -9.14 -2.17 -17.15
N GLU A 575 -8.69 -3.41 -17.18
CA GLU A 575 -7.28 -3.81 -17.14
C GLU A 575 -7.06 -4.85 -18.23
N ALA A 576 -5.99 -4.73 -19.01
CA ALA A 576 -5.63 -5.69 -20.04
C ALA A 576 -4.14 -5.99 -20.03
N GLU A 577 -3.78 -7.24 -20.24
CA GLU A 577 -2.40 -7.68 -20.30
C GLU A 577 -2.25 -8.74 -21.41
N LEU A 578 -1.18 -8.62 -22.20
CA LEU A 578 -0.78 -9.59 -23.19
C LEU A 578 0.72 -9.88 -23.03
N THR A 579 1.07 -11.15 -22.88
CA THR A 579 2.45 -11.61 -22.77
C THR A 579 2.77 -12.54 -23.94
N TYR A 580 3.90 -12.30 -24.61
CA TYR A 580 4.44 -13.17 -25.64
C TYR A 580 5.84 -13.65 -25.24
N ASN A 581 6.01 -14.95 -25.04
CA ASN A 581 7.30 -15.57 -24.74
C ASN A 581 7.85 -16.24 -26.01
N TRP A 582 9.01 -15.75 -26.50
CA TRP A 582 9.63 -16.32 -27.70
C TRP A 582 10.57 -17.48 -27.40
N ASN A 583 11.00 -17.67 -26.15
CA ASN A 583 11.74 -18.83 -25.72
C ASN A 583 11.20 -19.38 -24.36
N GLN A 584 11.68 -20.58 -23.99
CA GLN A 584 11.32 -21.23 -22.73
C GLN A 584 12.11 -20.72 -21.52
N PHE A 585 13.09 -19.84 -21.74
CA PHE A 585 14.01 -19.34 -20.69
C PHE A 585 13.58 -18.01 -20.10
N GLY A 586 12.37 -17.51 -20.38
CA GLY A 586 11.84 -16.27 -19.82
C GLY A 586 12.05 -15.03 -20.69
N SER A 587 12.57 -15.18 -21.92
CA SER A 587 12.61 -14.05 -22.86
C SER A 587 11.23 -13.82 -23.48
N GLY A 588 10.77 -12.55 -23.44
CA GLY A 588 9.43 -12.22 -23.90
C GLY A 588 9.16 -10.73 -23.88
N ALA A 589 7.93 -10.41 -24.29
CA ALA A 589 7.36 -9.08 -24.20
C ALA A 589 6.03 -9.13 -23.44
N ARG A 590 5.79 -8.15 -22.59
CA ARG A 590 4.52 -7.91 -21.90
C ARG A 590 4.01 -6.54 -22.28
N LEU A 591 2.82 -6.47 -22.88
CA LEU A 591 2.06 -5.25 -23.10
C LEU A 591 0.95 -5.20 -22.07
N PHE A 592 0.74 -4.04 -21.44
CA PHE A 592 -0.37 -3.85 -20.50
C PHE A 592 -1.02 -2.49 -20.66
N ALA A 593 -2.28 -2.39 -20.28
CA ALA A 593 -3.02 -1.15 -20.20
C ALA A 593 -4.03 -1.22 -19.05
N ASP A 594 -4.19 -0.13 -18.34
CA ASP A 594 -5.22 0.02 -17.31
C ASP A 594 -5.82 1.43 -17.30
N ALA A 595 -7.10 1.50 -16.95
CA ALA A 595 -7.83 2.73 -16.77
C ALA A 595 -8.91 2.58 -15.71
N SER A 596 -9.07 3.59 -14.87
CA SER A 596 -10.16 3.72 -13.91
C SER A 596 -10.82 5.08 -13.99
N GLN A 597 -12.07 5.14 -13.59
CA GLN A 597 -12.82 6.38 -13.44
C GLN A 597 -13.67 6.31 -12.19
N GLY A 598 -13.46 7.26 -11.28
CA GLY A 598 -14.28 7.45 -10.09
C GLY A 598 -15.13 8.71 -10.18
N THR A 599 -16.41 8.60 -9.82
CA THR A 599 -17.35 9.73 -9.79
C THR A 599 -18.22 9.66 -8.55
N PHE A 600 -18.62 10.81 -8.02
CA PHE A 600 -19.73 10.87 -7.08
C PHE A 600 -21.04 10.63 -7.81
N ASP A 601 -22.00 9.94 -7.22
CA ASP A 601 -23.31 9.68 -7.85
C ASP A 601 -24.13 10.97 -7.99
N ALA A 602 -23.90 11.96 -7.12
CA ALA A 602 -24.48 13.31 -7.21
C ALA A 602 -23.82 14.20 -8.29
N GLY A 603 -22.76 13.72 -8.94
CA GLY A 603 -21.98 14.44 -9.95
C GLY A 603 -20.60 14.88 -9.45
N GLY A 604 -19.69 15.07 -10.38
CA GLY A 604 -18.27 15.38 -10.13
C GLY A 604 -17.39 14.13 -10.01
N ASN A 605 -16.08 14.35 -10.15
CA ASN A 605 -15.09 13.28 -10.08
C ASN A 605 -14.60 13.03 -8.64
N LEU A 606 -14.24 11.79 -8.34
CA LEU A 606 -13.53 11.45 -7.10
C LEU A 606 -12.11 12.04 -7.14
N PRO A 607 -11.58 12.47 -6.00
CA PRO A 607 -10.20 12.96 -5.91
C PRO A 607 -9.18 11.84 -6.09
N LEU A 608 -7.93 12.23 -6.41
CA LEU A 608 -6.74 11.39 -6.44
C LEU A 608 -6.87 10.15 -7.34
N GLN A 609 -7.63 10.26 -8.43
CA GLN A 609 -7.78 9.16 -9.37
C GLN A 609 -6.54 9.04 -10.27
N PRO A 610 -5.99 7.80 -10.47
CA PRO A 610 -4.83 7.61 -11.32
C PRO A 610 -5.17 7.87 -12.79
N ALA A 611 -4.18 8.38 -13.53
CA ALA A 611 -4.27 8.53 -14.98
C ALA A 611 -4.31 7.15 -15.66
N PRO A 612 -5.02 7.00 -16.79
CA PRO A 612 -4.91 5.84 -17.66
C PRO A 612 -3.47 5.66 -18.14
N ARG A 613 -3.02 4.41 -18.32
CA ARG A 613 -1.66 4.14 -18.77
C ARG A 613 -1.57 2.92 -19.68
N VAL A 614 -0.50 2.90 -20.47
CA VAL A 614 -0.09 1.76 -21.29
C VAL A 614 1.39 1.50 -21.06
N GLY A 615 1.80 0.24 -20.99
CA GLY A 615 3.19 -0.10 -20.76
C GLY A 615 3.65 -1.29 -21.58
N LEU A 616 4.93 -1.26 -21.94
CA LEU A 616 5.64 -2.34 -22.61
C LEU A 616 6.84 -2.75 -21.75
N GLN A 617 6.95 -4.04 -21.48
CA GLN A 617 8.10 -4.64 -20.81
C GLN A 617 8.72 -5.68 -21.72
N LEU A 618 10.05 -5.60 -21.87
CA LEU A 618 10.84 -6.56 -22.63
C LEU A 618 11.79 -7.27 -21.66
N ALA A 619 11.87 -8.58 -21.75
CA ALA A 619 12.82 -9.38 -20.98
C ALA A 619 13.61 -10.27 -21.95
N HIS A 620 14.92 -10.31 -21.76
CA HIS A 620 15.78 -11.23 -22.48
C HIS A 620 16.67 -11.98 -21.48
N GLN A 621 16.53 -13.31 -21.48
CA GLN A 621 17.36 -14.17 -20.65
C GLN A 621 18.16 -15.13 -21.54
N GLN A 622 19.47 -15.09 -21.37
CA GLN A 622 20.40 -15.98 -22.07
C GLN A 622 21.48 -16.44 -21.08
N ASN A 623 21.54 -17.73 -20.80
CA ASN A 623 22.43 -18.34 -19.82
C ASN A 623 22.25 -17.66 -18.43
N LYS A 624 23.31 -16.99 -17.94
CA LYS A 624 23.31 -16.26 -16.65
C LYS A 624 22.96 -14.78 -16.79
N TRP A 625 22.72 -14.28 -18.01
CA TRP A 625 22.40 -12.89 -18.27
C TRP A 625 20.90 -12.69 -18.35
N LEU A 626 20.40 -11.70 -17.63
CA LEU A 626 19.04 -11.20 -17.71
C LEU A 626 19.10 -9.71 -18.02
N ALA A 627 18.43 -9.29 -19.08
CA ALA A 627 18.26 -7.89 -19.45
C ALA A 627 16.76 -7.58 -19.51
N ASN A 628 16.36 -6.52 -18.83
CA ASN A 628 14.97 -6.04 -18.80
C ASN A 628 14.92 -4.59 -19.24
N ALA A 629 13.90 -4.25 -20.01
CA ALA A 629 13.57 -2.87 -20.36
C ALA A 629 12.06 -2.67 -20.19
N SER A 630 11.67 -1.58 -19.58
CA SER A 630 10.25 -1.24 -19.43
C SER A 630 10.01 0.22 -19.81
N TYR A 631 8.90 0.44 -20.49
CA TYR A 631 8.40 1.75 -20.85
C TYR A 631 6.92 1.83 -20.46
N THR A 632 6.56 2.88 -19.73
CA THR A 632 5.17 3.15 -19.36
C THR A 632 4.84 4.58 -19.75
N TYR A 633 3.74 4.73 -20.47
CA TYR A 633 3.15 6.01 -20.81
C TYR A 633 1.89 6.22 -20.00
N SER A 634 1.85 7.29 -19.22
CA SER A 634 0.66 7.75 -18.49
C SER A 634 0.00 8.88 -19.29
N PHE A 635 -1.28 8.73 -19.54
CA PHE A 635 -2.06 9.76 -20.21
C PHE A 635 -2.32 10.94 -19.26
N GLU A 636 -2.74 12.05 -19.82
CA GLU A 636 -3.18 13.20 -19.04
C GLU A 636 -4.42 12.85 -18.20
N GLN A 637 -4.44 13.28 -16.91
CA GLN A 637 -5.59 13.12 -16.03
C GLN A 637 -6.45 14.38 -16.06
N ASN A 638 -7.51 14.34 -16.87
CA ASN A 638 -8.45 15.47 -17.05
C ASN A 638 -9.72 15.35 -16.18
N ARG A 639 -9.81 14.31 -15.34
CA ARG A 639 -10.98 14.04 -14.49
C ARG A 639 -10.63 14.31 -13.05
N LEU A 640 -10.52 15.59 -12.73
CA LEU A 640 -10.14 16.08 -11.41
C LEU A 640 -11.38 16.36 -10.57
N ALA A 641 -11.29 16.22 -9.25
CA ALA A 641 -12.30 16.76 -8.34
C ALA A 641 -12.31 18.29 -8.41
N SER A 642 -13.41 18.93 -8.03
CA SER A 642 -13.59 20.38 -8.20
C SER A 642 -12.58 21.25 -7.44
N TRP A 643 -11.87 20.67 -6.49
CA TRP A 643 -10.83 21.31 -5.69
C TRP A 643 -9.40 20.90 -6.06
N GLU A 644 -9.24 20.02 -7.04
CA GLU A 644 -7.93 19.65 -7.59
C GLU A 644 -7.57 20.56 -8.77
N VAL A 645 -6.27 20.82 -8.92
CA VAL A 645 -5.70 21.51 -10.08
C VAL A 645 -4.87 20.54 -10.90
N GLY A 646 -5.00 20.63 -12.23
CA GLY A 646 -4.31 19.78 -13.20
C GLY A 646 -2.97 20.35 -13.65
#